data_744f0f8bd2d72f409adc004f273764f1
#
_entry.id   744f0f8bd2d72f409adc004f273764f1
#
_cell.length_a   1.000
_cell.length_b   1.000
_cell.length_c   1.000
_cell.angle_alpha   90.00
_cell.angle_beta   90.00
_cell.angle_gamma   90.00
#
_symmetry.space_group_name_H-M   'P 1'
#
loop_
_entity.id
_entity.type
_entity.pdbx_description
1 polymer ?
#
loop_
_entity_poly.entity_id
_entity_poly.type
_entity_poly.pdbx_seq_one_letter_code
_entity_poly.pdbx_strand_id
1 'polypeptide(L)'
;MRYRWFLFWFGLAGAAVVARAADAEPARLVNIATRAAVGGAAGTPIPGFVLSGSGTKSVIVRAVGPTLGNFGVTGILTDPRLSIVGGSETIVSNDNWLATDAARMSSAGAFNLAVDSKDAAAVANLGAGSYTAPIGATDGGSGVALVEVYDGAPQSGVEIVNASTRAFVGTGDRVLIPGFVIGGTGTLRLLVRAVGPTLGTFGVPGALADPTITLLRGSTVVAANDNWSTAGNAPEIGRVALAVGAFMLPAGSRDAAVLVTLSPGSYTAVVSGVGNTTGTALVELYVVPTLPAPTGFAVTEVATAPTAPNYADKVFVTAKGQPDPGGVVSGLRLSYTVGTGATPVALTMRDDGLNGDGAAGDGMFGAAIPVQVAGTTVSYSVTATSNTGATTTSAAASYVVASTLWDFKISDTTAPLGFTAPEFLGIPTDRGVTLNLEANQNVELYVEYGAASGAYTGQTPTATYLAGTPFEVKLQSSNPSAPLQANRRYFYRVRYRAPGETVFRARGERSFQTARPRGTAFTFTITADPHLDEVTSQPLFTLAMRNIGQDNPDFHVDLGDILMTDKMPTILPGLTVNYGLIEFRAVTLRNNFAEFGHSVPFMFTLGNHEAEYRYVYEADRSAAKDNNLASWDIMARKRYFAIPVPDGVFYSGSAETRFVFGKDELLENYYAYEWGDALFLILDPFNNTLTNPNANPRDNWRWSLGKAQYDWLKATLQASRAKYKFLFMHHLVGGIESARGGVETAHRYEWGGKNADDTEGFAAKRPGWDMPIHQLLVANKVSAVFHGHDHFYGYQQLDGIVYQECPQPGTANFSTASAGDGKYVQGTILPNSGHLRVTVAPENTKVEYVRAALPSQETATLKNRTIAHTYTVAPAN
;
A
#
# COMPACT_ATOMS: atom_id res chain seq x y z
N MET A 1 -23.25 10.09 41.92
CA MET A 1 -24.13 8.97 42.34
C MET A 1 -24.57 8.05 41.18
N ARG A 2 -24.05 8.21 39.96
CA ARG A 2 -24.48 7.44 38.78
C ARG A 2 -23.50 6.35 38.31
N TYR A 3 -22.34 6.23 38.96
CA TYR A 3 -21.33 5.23 38.62
C TYR A 3 -21.59 3.83 39.23
N ARG A 4 -22.53 3.67 40.10
CA ARG A 4 -22.76 2.42 40.85
C ARG A 4 -23.36 1.27 40.00
N TRP A 5 -24.04 1.56 38.89
CA TRP A 5 -24.68 0.54 38.07
C TRP A 5 -23.75 -0.08 37.05
N PHE A 6 -22.70 0.63 36.64
CA PHE A 6 -21.70 0.14 35.63
C PHE A 6 -20.73 -0.92 36.17
N LEU A 7 -20.50 -0.91 37.47
CA LEU A 7 -19.50 -1.77 38.14
C LEU A 7 -20.00 -3.20 38.43
N PHE A 8 -21.32 -3.43 38.38
CA PHE A 8 -21.89 -4.74 38.66
C PHE A 8 -21.67 -5.75 37.52
N TRP A 9 -21.34 -5.28 36.33
CA TRP A 9 -21.27 -6.08 35.12
C TRP A 9 -19.97 -6.86 34.96
N PHE A 10 -18.86 -6.30 35.31
CA PHE A 10 -17.55 -6.97 35.25
C PHE A 10 -17.28 -7.88 36.48
N GLY A 11 -17.97 -7.65 37.56
CA GLY A 11 -17.84 -8.48 38.77
C GLY A 11 -18.33 -9.92 38.61
N LEU A 12 -19.28 -10.21 37.70
CA LEU A 12 -19.80 -11.55 37.44
C LEU A 12 -18.89 -12.38 36.50
N ALA A 13 -18.19 -11.78 35.55
CA ALA A 13 -17.22 -12.47 34.73
C ALA A 13 -15.93 -12.82 35.49
N GLY A 14 -15.61 -12.04 36.54
CA GLY A 14 -14.45 -12.32 37.41
C GLY A 14 -14.63 -13.46 38.43
N ALA A 15 -15.86 -13.80 38.78
CA ALA A 15 -16.11 -14.85 39.81
C ALA A 15 -15.87 -16.29 39.29
N ALA A 16 -15.90 -16.51 37.98
CA ALA A 16 -15.68 -17.84 37.39
C ALA A 16 -14.21 -18.21 37.20
N VAL A 17 -13.28 -17.26 37.26
CA VAL A 17 -11.85 -17.50 37.01
C VAL A 17 -11.11 -17.93 38.29
N VAL A 18 -11.70 -17.77 39.47
CA VAL A 18 -11.03 -18.04 40.77
C VAL A 18 -11.00 -19.52 41.15
N ALA A 19 -11.65 -20.41 40.44
CA ALA A 19 -11.81 -21.82 40.80
C ALA A 19 -10.92 -22.79 40.03
N ARG A 20 -9.81 -22.34 39.39
CA ARG A 20 -8.86 -23.27 38.78
C ARG A 20 -7.53 -23.26 39.55
N ALA A 21 -7.18 -24.40 40.12
CA ALA A 21 -5.95 -24.62 40.87
C ALA A 21 -4.70 -24.21 40.08
N ALA A 22 -3.86 -23.44 40.72
CA ALA A 22 -2.42 -23.24 40.55
C ALA A 22 -1.79 -23.86 39.28
N ASP A 23 -1.97 -23.22 38.15
CA ASP A 23 -1.03 -23.33 37.07
C ASP A 23 0.01 -22.22 37.26
N ALA A 24 1.31 -22.57 37.32
CA ALA A 24 2.45 -21.65 37.46
C ALA A 24 2.72 -20.83 36.19
N GLU A 25 1.72 -20.54 35.42
CA GLU A 25 1.77 -19.78 34.18
C GLU A 25 2.00 -18.29 34.46
N PRO A 26 2.87 -17.63 33.70
CA PRO A 26 3.08 -16.20 33.86
C PRO A 26 1.80 -15.39 33.54
N ALA A 27 1.73 -14.19 34.09
CA ALA A 27 0.63 -13.29 33.88
C ALA A 27 0.48 -12.94 32.38
N ARG A 28 -0.72 -13.09 31.83
CA ARG A 28 -1.04 -12.85 30.43
C ARG A 28 -2.48 -12.35 30.23
N LEU A 29 -2.76 -11.78 29.05
CA LEU A 29 -4.15 -11.44 28.66
C LEU A 29 -4.91 -12.72 28.31
N VAL A 30 -6.05 -12.93 28.97
CA VAL A 30 -6.92 -14.11 28.74
C VAL A 30 -8.28 -13.73 28.15
N ASN A 31 -8.70 -12.47 28.32
CA ASN A 31 -9.90 -11.93 27.71
C ASN A 31 -9.74 -10.43 27.48
N ILE A 32 -10.34 -9.98 26.39
CA ILE A 32 -10.51 -8.57 26.04
C ILE A 32 -11.94 -8.39 25.60
N ALA A 33 -12.60 -7.38 26.10
CA ALA A 33 -13.98 -7.08 25.79
C ALA A 33 -14.17 -5.59 25.51
N THR A 34 -15.04 -5.25 24.59
CA THR A 34 -15.39 -3.86 24.31
C THR A 34 -16.89 -3.74 24.10
N ARG A 35 -17.55 -2.92 24.92
CA ARG A 35 -18.92 -2.50 24.64
C ARG A 35 -18.93 -1.25 23.78
N ALA A 36 -19.57 -1.35 22.62
CA ALA A 36 -19.63 -0.28 21.63
C ALA A 36 -21.01 -0.19 20.97
N ALA A 37 -21.34 0.99 20.46
CA ALA A 37 -22.47 1.19 19.57
C ALA A 37 -22.13 0.68 18.16
N VAL A 38 -23.07 0.02 17.51
CA VAL A 38 -22.97 -0.57 16.16
C VAL A 38 -24.04 0.02 15.27
N GLY A 39 -23.71 0.36 14.05
CA GLY A 39 -24.62 0.86 13.03
C GLY A 39 -25.02 2.34 13.18
N GLY A 40 -25.78 2.86 12.23
CA GLY A 40 -26.18 4.25 12.18
C GLY A 40 -24.98 5.22 12.17
N ALA A 41 -25.08 6.32 12.88
CA ALA A 41 -24.01 7.33 13.00
C ALA A 41 -22.76 6.83 13.76
N ALA A 42 -22.86 5.75 14.52
CA ALA A 42 -21.71 5.16 15.23
C ALA A 42 -20.80 4.30 14.31
N GLY A 43 -21.30 3.94 13.14
CA GLY A 43 -20.56 3.11 12.17
C GLY A 43 -20.34 1.68 12.65
N THR A 44 -19.31 1.05 12.12
CA THR A 44 -18.90 -0.33 12.45
C THR A 44 -17.71 -0.29 13.40
N PRO A 45 -17.80 -0.76 14.65
CA PRO A 45 -16.64 -0.99 15.50
C PRO A 45 -15.72 -2.04 14.86
N ILE A 46 -14.43 -1.79 14.92
CA ILE A 46 -13.42 -2.71 14.37
C ILE A 46 -12.47 -3.08 15.51
N PRO A 47 -12.80 -4.07 16.32
CA PRO A 47 -11.85 -4.66 17.25
C PRO A 47 -10.71 -5.34 16.49
N GLY A 48 -9.49 -5.16 16.96
CA GLY A 48 -8.30 -5.80 16.44
C GLY A 48 -7.53 -6.47 17.58
N PHE A 49 -6.77 -7.50 17.27
CA PHE A 49 -5.85 -8.14 18.20
C PHE A 49 -4.64 -8.70 17.46
N VAL A 50 -3.52 -8.77 18.18
CA VAL A 50 -2.27 -9.32 17.66
C VAL A 50 -1.88 -10.52 18.49
N LEU A 51 -1.55 -11.61 17.81
CA LEU A 51 -1.00 -12.83 18.36
C LEU A 51 0.49 -12.90 18.06
N SER A 52 1.29 -13.25 19.07
CA SER A 52 2.74 -13.43 18.96
C SER A 52 3.18 -14.74 19.59
N GLY A 53 4.20 -15.37 19.03
CA GLY A 53 4.71 -16.65 19.48
C GLY A 53 4.80 -17.68 18.36
N SER A 54 4.93 -18.95 18.71
CA SER A 54 5.07 -20.05 17.75
C SER A 54 3.91 -21.05 17.85
N GLY A 55 3.43 -21.54 16.72
CA GLY A 55 2.27 -22.45 16.64
C GLY A 55 0.97 -21.74 16.39
N THR A 56 -0.13 -22.29 16.88
CA THR A 56 -1.49 -21.72 16.73
C THR A 56 -2.19 -21.61 18.09
N LYS A 57 -3.05 -20.61 18.19
CA LYS A 57 -3.92 -20.38 19.36
C LYS A 57 -5.38 -20.53 18.97
N SER A 58 -6.15 -21.27 19.73
CA SER A 58 -7.61 -21.23 19.65
C SER A 58 -8.10 -19.91 20.25
N VAL A 59 -8.75 -19.09 19.45
CA VAL A 59 -9.33 -17.80 19.84
C VAL A 59 -10.83 -17.90 19.68
N ILE A 60 -11.56 -17.41 20.68
CA ILE A 60 -13.03 -17.32 20.65
C ILE A 60 -13.38 -15.83 20.54
N VAL A 61 -14.11 -15.46 19.49
CA VAL A 61 -14.61 -14.10 19.32
C VAL A 61 -16.13 -14.12 19.40
N ARG A 62 -16.71 -13.21 20.18
CA ARG A 62 -18.16 -13.10 20.32
C ARG A 62 -18.61 -11.66 20.04
N ALA A 63 -19.78 -11.55 19.45
CA ALA A 63 -20.54 -10.31 19.33
C ALA A 63 -21.89 -10.53 20.01
N VAL A 64 -22.01 -10.06 21.23
CA VAL A 64 -23.18 -10.28 22.08
C VAL A 64 -24.08 -9.06 21.97
N GLY A 65 -25.31 -9.29 21.55
CA GLY A 65 -26.39 -8.28 21.46
C GLY A 65 -27.61 -8.71 22.25
N PRO A 66 -28.42 -9.69 21.73
CA PRO A 66 -29.66 -10.12 22.39
C PRO A 66 -29.48 -10.55 23.86
N THR A 67 -28.45 -11.34 24.17
CA THR A 67 -28.19 -11.77 25.54
C THR A 67 -27.90 -10.60 26.51
N LEU A 68 -27.45 -9.44 26.02
CA LEU A 68 -27.26 -8.27 26.87
C LEU A 68 -28.55 -7.77 27.50
N GLY A 69 -29.69 -8.01 26.85
CA GLY A 69 -31.02 -7.69 27.41
C GLY A 69 -31.28 -8.35 28.74
N ASN A 70 -30.79 -9.57 28.97
CA ASN A 70 -30.91 -10.30 30.22
C ASN A 70 -30.15 -9.64 31.38
N PHE A 71 -29.25 -8.73 31.05
CA PHE A 71 -28.44 -7.97 32.01
C PHE A 71 -28.92 -6.52 32.13
N GLY A 72 -30.11 -6.19 31.59
CA GLY A 72 -30.72 -4.88 31.68
C GLY A 72 -30.12 -3.81 30.77
N VAL A 73 -29.34 -4.20 29.74
CA VAL A 73 -28.83 -3.26 28.71
C VAL A 73 -29.97 -2.93 27.77
N THR A 74 -30.25 -1.63 27.60
CA THR A 74 -31.26 -1.12 26.66
C THR A 74 -30.65 -0.75 25.32
N GLY A 75 -31.46 -0.75 24.26
CA GLY A 75 -30.97 -0.41 22.91
C GLY A 75 -29.92 -1.38 22.37
N ILE A 76 -30.05 -2.66 22.71
CA ILE A 76 -29.15 -3.73 22.26
C ILE A 76 -29.25 -3.94 20.73
N LEU A 77 -28.15 -4.42 20.15
CA LEU A 77 -28.13 -4.91 18.77
C LEU A 77 -28.88 -6.25 18.70
N THR A 78 -29.94 -6.30 17.89
CA THR A 78 -30.89 -7.43 17.87
C THR A 78 -30.38 -8.65 17.12
N ASP A 79 -29.47 -8.45 16.16
CA ASP A 79 -28.95 -9.51 15.28
C ASP A 79 -27.50 -9.20 14.86
N PRO A 80 -26.53 -9.38 15.78
CA PRO A 80 -25.12 -9.12 15.52
C PRO A 80 -24.52 -10.14 14.55
N ARG A 81 -23.65 -9.67 13.68
CA ARG A 81 -22.79 -10.48 12.83
C ARG A 81 -21.33 -10.12 13.07
N LEU A 82 -20.47 -11.10 13.16
CA LEU A 82 -19.02 -10.93 13.27
C LEU A 82 -18.28 -11.66 12.14
N SER A 83 -17.09 -11.18 11.85
CA SER A 83 -16.13 -11.88 11.00
C SER A 83 -14.75 -11.79 11.63
N ILE A 84 -13.93 -12.84 11.58
CA ILE A 84 -12.50 -12.76 11.89
C ILE A 84 -11.76 -12.62 10.57
N VAL A 85 -10.96 -11.55 10.44
CA VAL A 85 -10.23 -11.22 9.22
C VAL A 85 -8.73 -11.16 9.52
N GLY A 86 -7.93 -11.86 8.72
CA GLY A 86 -6.47 -11.83 8.77
C GLY A 86 -5.93 -11.29 7.43
N GLY A 87 -5.25 -10.15 7.46
CA GLY A 87 -4.89 -9.45 6.23
C GLY A 87 -6.12 -9.03 5.44
N SER A 88 -6.29 -9.51 4.23
CA SER A 88 -7.47 -9.29 3.38
C SER A 88 -8.45 -10.48 3.37
N GLU A 89 -8.18 -11.56 4.11
CA GLU A 89 -8.96 -12.78 4.07
C GLU A 89 -9.93 -12.86 5.26
N THR A 90 -11.20 -13.12 4.97
CA THR A 90 -12.15 -13.51 6.01
C THR A 90 -11.93 -14.99 6.36
N ILE A 91 -11.43 -15.23 7.58
CA ILE A 91 -11.12 -16.58 8.07
C ILE A 91 -12.40 -17.32 8.48
N VAL A 92 -13.29 -16.61 9.17
CA VAL A 92 -14.60 -17.14 9.61
C VAL A 92 -15.57 -15.98 9.78
N SER A 93 -16.84 -16.24 9.47
CA SER A 93 -17.97 -15.35 9.76
C SER A 93 -19.06 -16.12 10.48
N ASN A 94 -19.77 -15.45 11.37
CA ASN A 94 -20.90 -16.01 12.11
C ASN A 94 -21.91 -14.91 12.42
N ASP A 95 -23.19 -15.24 12.37
CA ASP A 95 -24.32 -14.39 12.74
C ASP A 95 -25.25 -15.04 13.79
N ASN A 96 -25.07 -16.32 14.07
CA ASN A 96 -25.80 -17.05 15.10
C ASN A 96 -24.85 -18.08 15.73
N TRP A 97 -24.60 -17.96 17.02
CA TRP A 97 -23.69 -18.83 17.73
C TRP A 97 -24.14 -20.30 17.71
N LEU A 98 -23.20 -21.22 17.78
CA LEU A 98 -23.47 -22.64 17.77
C LEU A 98 -23.46 -23.20 19.19
N ALA A 99 -24.53 -23.91 19.57
CA ALA A 99 -24.63 -24.56 20.89
C ALA A 99 -23.46 -25.53 21.15
N THR A 100 -22.86 -26.09 20.10
CA THR A 100 -21.68 -26.95 20.17
C THR A 100 -20.44 -26.24 20.71
N ASP A 101 -20.38 -24.91 20.63
CA ASP A 101 -19.26 -24.11 21.14
C ASP A 101 -19.48 -23.64 22.59
N ALA A 102 -20.64 -23.88 23.19
CA ALA A 102 -20.97 -23.45 24.55
C ALA A 102 -19.93 -23.92 25.59
N ALA A 103 -19.53 -25.21 25.52
CA ALA A 103 -18.52 -25.74 26.43
C ALA A 103 -17.14 -25.08 26.29
N ARG A 104 -16.73 -24.76 25.04
CA ARG A 104 -15.48 -24.03 24.77
C ARG A 104 -15.53 -22.60 25.31
N MET A 105 -16.64 -21.91 25.08
CA MET A 105 -16.86 -20.56 25.61
C MET A 105 -16.84 -20.55 27.15
N SER A 106 -17.56 -21.50 27.78
CA SER A 106 -17.58 -21.62 29.23
C SER A 106 -16.21 -21.94 29.82
N SER A 107 -15.42 -22.82 29.19
CA SER A 107 -14.05 -23.15 29.63
C SER A 107 -13.09 -21.96 29.48
N ALA A 108 -13.31 -21.06 28.58
CA ALA A 108 -12.55 -19.81 28.44
C ALA A 108 -13.03 -18.70 29.41
N GLY A 109 -14.01 -18.98 30.28
CA GLY A 109 -14.56 -18.02 31.24
C GLY A 109 -15.64 -17.10 30.68
N ALA A 110 -16.17 -17.38 29.51
CA ALA A 110 -17.24 -16.59 28.93
C ALA A 110 -18.59 -16.95 29.56
N PHE A 111 -19.42 -15.94 29.81
CA PHE A 111 -20.79 -16.19 30.29
C PHE A 111 -21.64 -16.86 29.19
N ASN A 112 -22.67 -17.59 29.63
CA ASN A 112 -23.52 -18.31 28.68
C ASN A 112 -24.38 -17.34 27.84
N LEU A 113 -24.40 -17.59 26.54
CA LEU A 113 -25.35 -16.93 25.64
C LEU A 113 -26.75 -17.54 25.85
N ALA A 114 -27.79 -16.76 25.65
CA ALA A 114 -29.15 -17.26 25.74
C ALA A 114 -29.38 -18.30 24.64
N VAL A 115 -30.06 -19.39 25.01
CA VAL A 115 -30.36 -20.45 24.06
C VAL A 115 -31.21 -19.89 22.93
N ASP A 116 -30.87 -20.28 21.70
CA ASP A 116 -31.50 -19.85 20.45
C ASP A 116 -31.44 -18.31 20.24
N SER A 117 -30.54 -17.60 20.96
CA SER A 117 -30.32 -16.17 20.70
C SER A 117 -29.58 -15.97 19.39
N LYS A 118 -29.80 -14.80 18.79
CA LYS A 118 -29.09 -14.36 17.60
C LYS A 118 -27.72 -13.72 17.90
N ASP A 119 -27.14 -13.98 19.07
CA ASP A 119 -25.77 -13.57 19.34
C ASP A 119 -24.81 -14.29 18.39
N ALA A 120 -23.73 -13.63 18.00
CA ALA A 120 -22.72 -14.25 17.14
C ALA A 120 -21.52 -14.71 17.94
N ALA A 121 -20.97 -15.88 17.58
CA ALA A 121 -19.71 -16.37 18.14
C ALA A 121 -18.95 -17.22 17.11
N ALA A 122 -17.63 -17.05 17.07
CA ALA A 122 -16.75 -17.82 16.20
C ALA A 122 -15.53 -18.33 16.97
N VAL A 123 -15.13 -19.55 16.66
CA VAL A 123 -13.91 -20.18 17.20
C VAL A 123 -12.96 -20.40 16.02
N ALA A 124 -11.75 -19.88 16.13
CA ALA A 124 -10.72 -20.02 15.10
C ALA A 124 -9.37 -20.43 15.71
N ASN A 125 -8.61 -21.27 15.00
CA ASN A 125 -7.22 -21.56 15.33
C ASN A 125 -6.32 -20.66 14.49
N LEU A 126 -5.66 -19.71 15.14
CA LEU A 126 -4.91 -18.63 14.51
C LEU A 126 -3.41 -18.73 14.87
N GLY A 127 -2.55 -18.49 13.88
CA GLY A 127 -1.12 -18.35 14.09
C GLY A 127 -0.76 -16.96 14.62
N ALA A 128 0.54 -16.71 14.83
CA ALA A 128 1.03 -15.35 15.08
C ALA A 128 0.66 -14.44 13.91
N GLY A 129 0.18 -13.23 14.20
CA GLY A 129 -0.30 -12.28 13.18
C GLY A 129 -1.27 -11.26 13.75
N SER A 130 -1.69 -10.33 12.88
CA SER A 130 -2.66 -9.29 13.19
C SER A 130 -4.03 -9.65 12.63
N TYR A 131 -5.05 -9.53 13.46
CA TYR A 131 -6.43 -9.89 13.12
C TYR A 131 -7.38 -8.77 13.47
N THR A 132 -8.47 -8.67 12.74
CA THR A 132 -9.59 -7.78 13.07
C THR A 132 -10.89 -8.57 13.15
N ALA A 133 -11.83 -8.08 13.97
CA ALA A 133 -13.14 -8.68 14.15
C ALA A 133 -14.27 -7.64 13.95
N PRO A 134 -14.50 -7.18 12.70
CA PRO A 134 -15.55 -6.22 12.42
C PRO A 134 -16.92 -6.78 12.81
N ILE A 135 -17.72 -5.93 13.47
CA ILE A 135 -19.05 -6.27 13.96
C ILE A 135 -20.10 -5.43 13.23
N GLY A 136 -21.09 -6.08 12.67
CA GLY A 136 -22.24 -5.44 12.02
C GLY A 136 -23.57 -6.01 12.49
N ALA A 137 -24.65 -5.47 11.95
CA ALA A 137 -25.99 -6.04 12.08
C ALA A 137 -26.33 -6.84 10.82
N THR A 138 -26.91 -8.02 10.99
CA THR A 138 -27.38 -8.85 9.86
C THR A 138 -28.55 -8.19 9.14
N ASP A 139 -29.41 -7.50 9.91
CA ASP A 139 -30.61 -6.81 9.45
C ASP A 139 -30.38 -5.34 9.06
N GLY A 140 -29.12 -4.86 9.09
CA GLY A 140 -28.78 -3.45 8.87
C GLY A 140 -29.19 -2.52 10.01
N GLY A 141 -29.65 -3.08 11.13
CA GLY A 141 -30.04 -2.36 12.33
C GLY A 141 -28.90 -1.66 13.05
N SER A 142 -29.22 -1.02 14.17
CA SER A 142 -28.23 -0.39 15.04
C SER A 142 -28.55 -0.66 16.51
N GLY A 143 -27.52 -0.70 17.35
CA GLY A 143 -27.69 -0.96 18.76
C GLY A 143 -26.38 -1.10 19.50
N VAL A 144 -26.42 -1.47 20.76
CA VAL A 144 -25.24 -1.74 21.58
C VAL A 144 -24.90 -3.23 21.50
N ALA A 145 -23.64 -3.53 21.23
CA ALA A 145 -23.09 -4.86 21.30
C ALA A 145 -21.87 -4.93 22.21
N LEU A 146 -21.64 -6.09 22.82
CA LEU A 146 -20.40 -6.42 23.51
C LEU A 146 -19.57 -7.33 22.61
N VAL A 147 -18.38 -6.89 22.28
CA VAL A 147 -17.41 -7.70 21.53
C VAL A 147 -16.40 -8.24 22.49
N GLU A 148 -16.10 -9.52 22.39
CA GLU A 148 -15.19 -10.19 23.30
C GLU A 148 -14.24 -11.09 22.51
N VAL A 149 -12.98 -11.10 22.91
CA VAL A 149 -11.94 -12.01 22.41
C VAL A 149 -11.39 -12.77 23.59
N TYR A 150 -11.46 -14.09 23.56
CA TYR A 150 -10.96 -14.97 24.59
C TYR A 150 -9.80 -15.83 24.10
N ASP A 151 -8.82 -16.00 24.98
CA ASP A 151 -7.81 -17.02 24.86
C ASP A 151 -8.43 -18.40 25.14
N GLY A 152 -8.73 -19.15 24.10
CA GLY A 152 -9.31 -20.51 24.19
C GLY A 152 -8.27 -21.62 24.35
N ALA A 153 -6.97 -21.32 24.29
CA ALA A 153 -5.88 -22.28 24.38
C ALA A 153 -4.68 -21.69 25.15
N PRO A 154 -4.76 -21.55 26.46
CA PRO A 154 -3.72 -20.86 27.25
C PRO A 154 -2.32 -21.47 27.17
N GLN A 155 -2.20 -22.74 26.84
CA GLN A 155 -0.94 -23.52 26.75
C GLN A 155 -0.36 -23.57 25.33
N SER A 156 -0.77 -22.71 24.41
CA SER A 156 -0.45 -22.85 22.98
C SER A 156 0.91 -22.31 22.54
N GLY A 157 1.67 -21.65 23.42
CA GLY A 157 2.92 -20.96 23.03
C GLY A 157 2.72 -19.71 22.16
N VAL A 158 1.46 -19.33 21.88
CA VAL A 158 1.06 -18.09 21.21
C VAL A 158 0.27 -17.25 22.21
N GLU A 159 0.56 -15.95 22.31
CA GLU A 159 -0.05 -15.05 23.29
C GLU A 159 -0.74 -13.87 22.60
N ILE A 160 -1.80 -13.33 23.24
CA ILE A 160 -2.39 -12.05 22.84
C ILE A 160 -1.49 -10.94 23.39
N VAL A 161 -0.81 -10.23 22.49
CA VAL A 161 0.14 -9.18 22.87
C VAL A 161 -0.36 -7.75 22.64
N ASN A 162 -1.38 -7.61 21.80
CA ASN A 162 -2.04 -6.33 21.58
C ASN A 162 -3.53 -6.55 21.33
N ALA A 163 -4.32 -5.57 21.79
CA ALA A 163 -5.71 -5.42 21.41
C ALA A 163 -6.03 -3.97 21.15
N SER A 164 -6.91 -3.73 20.20
CA SER A 164 -7.34 -2.39 19.83
C SER A 164 -8.82 -2.38 19.46
N THR A 165 -9.46 -1.23 19.65
CA THR A 165 -10.83 -1.00 19.16
C THR A 165 -10.96 0.43 18.68
N ARG A 166 -11.27 0.61 17.40
CA ARG A 166 -11.68 1.90 16.87
C ARG A 166 -13.21 1.99 16.93
N ALA A 167 -13.72 2.96 17.68
CA ALA A 167 -15.15 3.17 17.86
C ALA A 167 -15.49 4.64 18.13
N PHE A 168 -16.77 4.96 17.97
CA PHE A 168 -17.31 6.26 18.36
C PHE A 168 -17.45 6.36 19.90
N VAL A 169 -16.94 7.42 20.46
CA VAL A 169 -17.04 7.77 21.88
C VAL A 169 -18.13 8.81 22.04
N GLY A 170 -19.20 8.45 22.70
CA GLY A 170 -20.31 9.34 23.02
C GLY A 170 -20.23 9.88 24.45
N THR A 171 -21.35 10.34 24.98
CA THR A 171 -21.47 10.85 26.36
C THR A 171 -22.40 9.99 27.21
N GLY A 172 -22.27 10.07 28.53
CA GLY A 172 -23.09 9.32 29.49
C GLY A 172 -22.89 7.82 29.33
N ASP A 173 -23.95 7.09 29.02
CA ASP A 173 -23.92 5.63 28.85
C ASP A 173 -23.29 5.18 27.53
N ARG A 174 -22.92 6.12 26.62
CA ARG A 174 -22.31 5.88 25.31
C ARG A 174 -20.82 6.12 25.28
N VAL A 175 -20.16 6.24 26.41
CA VAL A 175 -18.69 6.25 26.47
C VAL A 175 -18.13 4.89 26.06
N LEU A 176 -16.91 4.85 25.57
CA LEU A 176 -16.26 3.60 25.16
C LEU A 176 -15.66 2.92 26.40
N ILE A 177 -16.00 1.63 26.60
CA ILE A 177 -15.63 0.89 27.81
C ILE A 177 -14.96 -0.42 27.40
N PRO A 178 -13.67 -0.40 27.02
CA PRO A 178 -12.90 -1.63 26.91
C PRO A 178 -12.58 -2.21 28.27
N GLY A 179 -12.68 -3.52 28.36
CA GLY A 179 -12.29 -4.31 29.54
C GLY A 179 -11.30 -5.40 29.16
N PHE A 180 -10.52 -5.88 30.10
CA PHE A 180 -9.61 -6.98 29.90
C PHE A 180 -9.41 -7.78 31.19
N VAL A 181 -9.04 -9.04 31.04
CA VAL A 181 -8.73 -9.93 32.15
C VAL A 181 -7.29 -10.41 32.03
N ILE A 182 -6.56 -10.28 33.12
CA ILE A 182 -5.23 -10.84 33.31
C ILE A 182 -5.36 -12.14 34.09
N GLY A 183 -4.94 -13.25 33.49
CA GLY A 183 -4.81 -14.56 34.15
C GLY A 183 -3.35 -14.90 34.45
N GLY A 184 -3.13 -16.04 35.10
CA GLY A 184 -1.79 -16.50 35.48
C GLY A 184 -1.33 -15.98 36.82
N THR A 185 -0.01 -15.94 37.05
CA THR A 185 0.64 -15.53 38.31
C THR A 185 1.66 -14.42 38.04
N GLY A 186 1.95 -13.61 39.08
CA GLY A 186 2.85 -12.47 38.95
C GLY A 186 2.14 -11.19 38.52
N THR A 187 2.79 -10.36 37.73
CA THR A 187 2.24 -9.10 37.25
C THR A 187 2.47 -8.97 35.75
N LEU A 188 1.56 -8.26 35.07
CA LEU A 188 1.65 -7.92 33.66
C LEU A 188 1.82 -6.42 33.50
N ARG A 189 2.82 -6.00 32.72
CA ARG A 189 3.02 -4.59 32.40
C ARG A 189 2.29 -4.27 31.10
N LEU A 190 1.48 -3.21 31.11
CA LEU A 190 0.61 -2.83 30.01
C LEU A 190 0.76 -1.34 29.68
N LEU A 191 0.77 -1.03 28.40
CA LEU A 191 0.53 0.30 27.87
C LEU A 191 -0.91 0.37 27.35
N VAL A 192 -1.72 1.28 27.89
CA VAL A 192 -3.10 1.54 27.43
C VAL A 192 -3.17 2.94 26.88
N ARG A 193 -3.68 3.09 25.64
CA ARG A 193 -3.77 4.37 24.96
C ARG A 193 -5.21 4.63 24.52
N ALA A 194 -5.64 5.91 24.54
CA ALA A 194 -6.83 6.39 23.86
C ALA A 194 -6.40 7.50 22.90
N VAL A 195 -6.37 7.14 21.62
CA VAL A 195 -5.90 8.01 20.55
C VAL A 195 -7.10 8.69 19.91
N GLY A 196 -7.08 10.01 19.90
CA GLY A 196 -8.11 10.85 19.28
C GLY A 196 -7.49 11.82 18.27
N PRO A 197 -6.82 12.90 18.70
CA PRO A 197 -6.26 13.91 17.81
C PRO A 197 -5.32 13.34 16.76
N THR A 198 -4.44 12.41 17.16
CA THR A 198 -3.48 11.77 16.23
C THR A 198 -4.18 10.97 15.14
N LEU A 199 -5.41 10.46 15.33
CA LEU A 199 -6.15 9.80 14.25
C LEU A 199 -6.46 10.72 13.07
N GLY A 200 -6.55 12.04 13.32
CA GLY A 200 -6.73 13.03 12.26
C GLY A 200 -5.58 13.01 11.24
N THR A 201 -4.36 12.74 11.69
CA THR A 201 -3.17 12.62 10.79
C THR A 201 -3.22 11.37 9.91
N PHE A 202 -4.03 10.37 10.28
CA PHE A 202 -4.31 9.18 9.50
C PHE A 202 -5.62 9.28 8.68
N GLY A 203 -6.16 10.50 8.53
CA GLY A 203 -7.35 10.74 7.72
C GLY A 203 -8.67 10.24 8.32
N VAL A 204 -8.73 9.98 9.64
CA VAL A 204 -9.97 9.56 10.30
C VAL A 204 -10.85 10.79 10.58
N PRO A 205 -12.00 10.93 9.89
CA PRO A 205 -12.88 12.09 10.10
C PRO A 205 -13.57 12.01 11.46
N GLY A 206 -13.81 13.15 12.08
CA GLY A 206 -14.52 13.24 13.37
C GLY A 206 -13.77 12.58 14.52
N ALA A 207 -12.43 12.59 14.49
CA ALA A 207 -11.62 12.11 15.61
C ALA A 207 -11.95 12.86 16.91
N LEU A 208 -11.94 12.15 18.04
CA LEU A 208 -12.17 12.74 19.36
C LEU A 208 -11.07 13.73 19.70
N ALA A 209 -11.41 14.98 19.94
CA ALA A 209 -10.43 16.06 20.06
C ALA A 209 -9.56 16.02 21.32
N ASP A 210 -10.08 15.40 22.41
CA ASP A 210 -9.41 15.38 23.73
C ASP A 210 -9.90 14.14 24.52
N PRO A 211 -9.34 12.94 24.26
CA PRO A 211 -9.72 11.71 24.97
C PRO A 211 -9.14 11.65 26.38
N THR A 212 -9.88 11.05 27.29
CA THR A 212 -9.41 10.67 28.63
C THR A 212 -9.43 9.16 28.80
N ILE A 213 -8.50 8.62 29.59
CA ILE A 213 -8.52 7.23 30.07
C ILE A 213 -8.66 7.24 31.59
N THR A 214 -9.62 6.47 32.11
CA THR A 214 -9.66 6.07 33.52
C THR A 214 -9.65 4.56 33.62
N LEU A 215 -8.57 4.00 34.11
CA LEU A 215 -8.41 2.56 34.33
C LEU A 215 -8.89 2.19 35.76
N LEU A 216 -9.78 1.21 35.82
CA LEU A 216 -10.40 0.78 37.06
C LEU A 216 -10.19 -0.73 37.31
N ARG A 217 -10.07 -1.08 38.59
CA ARG A 217 -10.24 -2.44 39.10
C ARG A 217 -11.47 -2.47 40.02
N GLY A 218 -12.56 -3.03 39.52
CA GLY A 218 -13.86 -2.84 40.16
C GLY A 218 -14.24 -1.36 40.20
N SER A 219 -14.43 -0.77 41.40
CA SER A 219 -14.71 0.66 41.58
C SER A 219 -13.48 1.52 41.86
N THR A 220 -12.31 0.91 41.98
CA THR A 220 -11.07 1.61 42.36
C THR A 220 -10.36 2.09 41.09
N VAL A 221 -10.05 3.38 41.02
CA VAL A 221 -9.22 3.95 39.96
C VAL A 221 -7.76 3.49 40.19
N VAL A 222 -7.20 2.84 39.17
CA VAL A 222 -5.81 2.35 39.19
C VAL A 222 -4.88 3.36 38.53
N ALA A 223 -5.33 3.96 37.45
CA ALA A 223 -4.60 5.00 36.72
C ALA A 223 -5.56 5.86 35.93
N ALA A 224 -5.18 7.11 35.65
CA ALA A 224 -5.91 7.99 34.75
C ALA A 224 -4.96 8.94 34.02
N ASN A 225 -5.32 9.32 32.81
CA ASN A 225 -4.59 10.30 32.02
C ASN A 225 -5.52 10.95 30.99
N ASP A 226 -5.27 12.21 30.65
CA ASP A 226 -5.94 12.96 29.59
C ASP A 226 -4.97 13.54 28.55
N ASN A 227 -3.70 13.65 28.88
CA ASN A 227 -2.66 14.16 28.00
C ASN A 227 -1.38 13.37 28.26
N TRP A 228 -1.04 12.47 27.36
CA TRP A 228 0.04 11.50 27.56
C TRP A 228 1.40 12.14 27.88
N SER A 229 1.72 13.25 27.18
CA SER A 229 3.01 13.93 27.29
C SER A 229 3.20 14.73 28.58
N THR A 230 2.12 14.97 29.34
CA THR A 230 2.18 15.63 30.67
C THR A 230 2.30 14.64 31.82
N ALA A 231 2.19 13.33 31.54
CA ALA A 231 2.37 12.31 32.56
C ALA A 231 3.81 12.31 33.11
N GLY A 232 3.98 12.11 34.40
CA GLY A 232 5.31 12.06 35.02
C GLY A 232 6.23 10.96 34.48
N ASN A 233 5.69 9.97 33.77
CA ASN A 233 6.40 8.89 33.09
C ASN A 233 6.29 8.97 31.55
N ALA A 234 5.99 10.14 30.98
CA ALA A 234 5.84 10.33 29.54
C ALA A 234 7.05 9.82 28.71
N PRO A 235 8.32 10.04 29.11
CA PRO A 235 9.46 9.47 28.42
C PRO A 235 9.44 7.95 28.36
N GLU A 236 9.02 7.31 29.45
CA GLU A 236 8.91 5.85 29.52
C GLU A 236 7.73 5.33 28.71
N ILE A 237 6.62 6.08 28.64
CA ILE A 237 5.48 5.78 27.74
C ILE A 237 5.96 5.80 26.28
N GLY A 238 6.73 6.81 25.87
CA GLY A 238 7.32 6.90 24.55
C GLY A 238 8.25 5.72 24.23
N ARG A 239 9.18 5.40 25.15
CA ARG A 239 10.09 4.25 25.03
C ARG A 239 9.34 2.93 24.87
N VAL A 240 8.34 2.73 25.69
CA VAL A 240 7.51 1.52 25.66
C VAL A 240 6.70 1.46 24.37
N ALA A 241 6.11 2.56 23.93
CA ALA A 241 5.35 2.63 22.68
C ALA A 241 6.20 2.15 21.50
N LEU A 242 7.44 2.62 21.40
CA LEU A 242 8.37 2.17 20.36
C LEU A 242 8.66 0.67 20.46
N ALA A 243 8.94 0.19 21.66
CA ALA A 243 9.30 -1.21 21.89
C ALA A 243 8.17 -2.20 21.58
N VAL A 244 6.91 -1.78 21.69
CA VAL A 244 5.73 -2.60 21.37
C VAL A 244 5.19 -2.37 19.96
N GLY A 245 5.89 -1.59 19.12
CA GLY A 245 5.49 -1.30 17.76
C GLY A 245 4.27 -0.36 17.65
N ALA A 246 3.96 0.41 18.69
CA ALA A 246 2.87 1.38 18.67
C ALA A 246 3.35 2.66 17.94
N PHE A 247 2.55 3.21 17.05
CA PHE A 247 2.89 4.50 16.42
C PHE A 247 3.05 5.59 17.48
N MET A 248 3.97 6.52 17.23
CA MET A 248 4.26 7.59 18.18
C MET A 248 3.12 8.59 18.26
N LEU A 249 2.79 9.00 19.48
CA LEU A 249 1.89 10.12 19.70
C LEU A 249 2.72 11.42 19.67
N PRO A 250 2.30 12.45 18.93
CA PRO A 250 3.03 13.72 18.89
C PRO A 250 3.19 14.33 20.28
N ALA A 251 4.35 14.89 20.56
CA ALA A 251 4.58 15.62 21.79
C ALA A 251 3.60 16.79 21.89
N GLY A 252 2.95 16.95 23.06
CA GLY A 252 1.92 17.95 23.27
C GLY A 252 0.56 17.65 22.64
N SER A 253 0.38 16.47 21.99
CA SER A 253 -0.95 16.04 21.58
C SER A 253 -1.83 15.74 22.81
N ARG A 254 -3.14 15.88 22.63
CA ARG A 254 -4.13 15.59 23.68
C ARG A 254 -4.57 14.13 23.70
N ASP A 255 -3.81 13.24 23.07
CA ASP A 255 -4.04 11.80 23.19
C ASP A 255 -3.72 11.35 24.62
N ALA A 256 -4.44 10.36 25.13
CA ALA A 256 -4.22 9.86 26.48
C ALA A 256 -3.47 8.52 26.47
N ALA A 257 -2.56 8.33 27.44
CA ALA A 257 -1.86 7.07 27.64
C ALA A 257 -1.54 6.82 29.11
N VAL A 258 -1.65 5.57 29.56
CA VAL A 258 -1.21 5.10 30.86
C VAL A 258 -0.32 3.87 30.73
N LEU A 259 0.77 3.84 31.48
CA LEU A 259 1.68 2.70 31.58
C LEU A 259 1.59 2.14 32.99
N VAL A 260 1.12 0.92 33.13
CA VAL A 260 0.78 0.30 34.41
C VAL A 260 1.32 -1.12 34.54
N THR A 261 1.58 -1.56 35.76
CA THR A 261 1.90 -2.96 36.11
C THR A 261 0.78 -3.50 36.97
N LEU A 262 0.10 -4.52 36.49
CA LEU A 262 -1.14 -5.04 37.08
C LEU A 262 -1.02 -6.50 37.47
N SER A 263 -1.64 -6.83 38.60
CA SER A 263 -1.80 -8.23 39.05
C SER A 263 -2.95 -8.93 38.34
N PRO A 264 -3.04 -10.26 38.34
CA PRO A 264 -4.20 -10.98 37.80
C PRO A 264 -5.53 -10.46 38.33
N GLY A 265 -6.52 -10.38 37.44
CA GLY A 265 -7.84 -9.84 37.73
C GLY A 265 -8.49 -9.15 36.54
N SER A 266 -9.70 -8.63 36.77
CA SER A 266 -10.49 -7.93 35.75
C SER A 266 -10.31 -6.41 35.87
N TYR A 267 -10.12 -5.76 34.71
CA TYR A 267 -9.89 -4.32 34.62
C TYR A 267 -10.81 -3.70 33.58
N THR A 268 -11.15 -2.45 33.77
CA THR A 268 -11.98 -1.67 32.84
C THR A 268 -11.30 -0.34 32.57
N ALA A 269 -11.13 0.02 31.30
CA ALA A 269 -10.71 1.34 30.88
C ALA A 269 -11.94 2.10 30.40
N VAL A 270 -12.27 3.22 31.03
CA VAL A 270 -13.32 4.13 30.59
C VAL A 270 -12.68 5.22 29.75
N VAL A 271 -13.10 5.33 28.51
CA VAL A 271 -12.63 6.37 27.58
C VAL A 271 -13.77 7.33 27.28
N SER A 272 -13.52 8.61 27.52
CA SER A 272 -14.48 9.70 27.28
C SER A 272 -13.76 10.93 26.74
N GLY A 273 -14.51 11.89 26.21
CA GLY A 273 -13.94 13.18 25.79
C GLY A 273 -14.01 14.21 26.92
N VAL A 274 -12.93 14.97 27.08
CA VAL A 274 -12.90 16.14 27.98
C VAL A 274 -14.05 17.08 27.66
N GLY A 275 -14.74 17.57 28.67
CA GLY A 275 -15.87 18.48 28.49
C GLY A 275 -17.10 17.84 27.81
N ASN A 276 -17.25 16.52 27.86
CA ASN A 276 -18.32 15.77 27.20
C ASN A 276 -18.26 15.87 25.64
N THR A 277 -17.08 16.09 25.09
CA THR A 277 -16.89 16.03 23.65
C THR A 277 -17.07 14.60 23.14
N THR A 278 -17.44 14.47 21.85
CA THR A 278 -17.70 13.20 21.22
C THR A 278 -16.89 13.07 19.93
N GLY A 279 -16.57 11.86 19.52
CA GLY A 279 -15.83 11.61 18.28
C GLY A 279 -15.30 10.19 18.22
N THR A 280 -14.60 9.87 17.12
CA THR A 280 -13.96 8.58 16.94
C THR A 280 -12.64 8.52 17.71
N ALA A 281 -12.46 7.48 18.52
CA ALA A 281 -11.18 7.19 19.17
C ALA A 281 -10.72 5.77 18.87
N LEU A 282 -9.41 5.56 18.92
CA LEU A 282 -8.78 4.26 18.92
C LEU A 282 -8.26 3.97 20.33
N VAL A 283 -8.77 2.92 20.96
CA VAL A 283 -8.25 2.44 22.22
C VAL A 283 -7.35 1.25 21.97
N GLU A 284 -6.15 1.28 22.53
CA GLU A 284 -5.15 0.24 22.34
C GLU A 284 -4.61 -0.23 23.68
N LEU A 285 -4.37 -1.51 23.76
CA LEU A 285 -3.77 -2.21 24.88
C LEU A 285 -2.57 -3.01 24.36
N TYR A 286 -1.39 -2.78 24.91
CA TYR A 286 -0.17 -3.51 24.55
C TYR A 286 0.41 -4.21 25.77
N VAL A 287 0.77 -5.48 25.62
CA VAL A 287 1.60 -6.19 26.60
C VAL A 287 3.03 -5.72 26.42
N VAL A 288 3.62 -5.19 27.48
CA VAL A 288 4.97 -4.66 27.45
C VAL A 288 5.97 -5.77 27.82
N PRO A 289 6.88 -6.16 26.92
CA PRO A 289 7.90 -7.14 27.22
C PRO A 289 8.87 -6.60 28.29
N THR A 290 9.66 -7.49 28.89
CA THR A 290 10.73 -7.08 29.79
C THR A 290 11.77 -6.31 28.98
N LEU A 291 11.81 -5.00 29.17
CA LEU A 291 12.82 -4.13 28.56
C LEU A 291 14.04 -4.04 29.47
N PRO A 292 15.27 -3.96 28.93
CA PRO A 292 16.46 -3.71 29.73
C PRO A 292 16.29 -2.44 30.58
N ALA A 293 16.75 -2.47 31.82
CA ALA A 293 16.72 -1.27 32.63
C ALA A 293 17.55 -0.15 31.99
N PRO A 294 17.10 1.10 32.04
CA PRO A 294 17.92 2.24 31.64
C PRO A 294 19.18 2.27 32.52
N THR A 295 20.34 2.15 31.90
CA THR A 295 21.62 2.16 32.63
C THR A 295 22.24 3.55 32.49
N GLY A 296 22.02 4.45 33.44
CA GLY A 296 22.77 5.69 33.63
C GLY A 296 22.76 6.66 32.43
N PHE A 297 23.59 7.70 32.49
CA PHE A 297 23.80 8.64 31.38
C PHE A 297 24.34 7.92 30.14
N ALA A 298 23.56 7.83 29.09
CA ALA A 298 23.86 7.02 27.90
C ALA A 298 23.40 7.70 26.61
N VAL A 299 24.01 7.28 25.49
CA VAL A 299 23.48 7.49 24.15
C VAL A 299 22.69 6.23 23.76
N THR A 300 21.45 6.41 23.39
CA THR A 300 20.54 5.32 23.00
C THR A 300 19.93 5.57 21.64
N GLU A 301 19.27 4.56 21.08
CA GLU A 301 18.54 4.65 19.82
C GLU A 301 19.40 5.23 18.67
N VAL A 302 20.69 4.86 18.60
CA VAL A 302 21.55 5.28 17.49
C VAL A 302 21.13 4.53 16.24
N ALA A 303 20.69 5.26 15.24
CA ALA A 303 20.24 4.69 13.97
C ALA A 303 20.76 5.50 12.78
N THR A 304 20.75 4.85 11.61
CA THR A 304 21.09 5.51 10.34
C THR A 304 19.96 5.33 9.33
N ALA A 305 19.71 6.37 8.55
CA ALA A 305 18.81 6.32 7.41
C ALA A 305 19.46 6.98 6.19
N PRO A 306 19.57 6.26 5.06
CA PRO A 306 19.30 4.84 4.88
C PRO A 306 20.29 3.94 5.66
N THR A 307 19.85 2.72 6.00
CA THR A 307 20.70 1.74 6.73
C THR A 307 21.78 1.12 5.84
N ALA A 308 21.59 1.13 4.54
CA ALA A 308 22.54 0.68 3.54
C ALA A 308 22.72 1.76 2.48
N PRO A 309 23.49 2.83 2.76
CA PRO A 309 23.63 3.96 1.88
C PRO A 309 24.49 3.63 0.66
N ASN A 310 24.13 4.23 -0.47
CA ASN A 310 24.92 4.26 -1.67
C ASN A 310 25.64 5.62 -1.83
N TYR A 311 26.43 5.77 -2.89
CA TYR A 311 27.23 6.97 -3.14
C TYR A 311 26.42 8.25 -3.39
N ALA A 312 25.10 8.16 -3.56
CA ALA A 312 24.22 9.30 -3.74
C ALA A 312 23.51 9.71 -2.46
N ASP A 313 23.56 8.89 -1.43
CA ASP A 313 22.81 9.12 -0.20
C ASP A 313 23.58 10.01 0.78
N LYS A 314 22.87 11.02 1.33
CA LYS A 314 23.22 11.58 2.62
C LYS A 314 22.72 10.61 3.69
N VAL A 315 23.57 10.30 4.65
CA VAL A 315 23.21 9.42 5.75
C VAL A 315 22.82 10.22 6.97
N PHE A 316 21.55 10.18 7.33
CA PHE A 316 21.09 10.76 8.58
C PHE A 316 21.42 9.82 9.73
N VAL A 317 22.14 10.32 10.72
CA VAL A 317 22.39 9.62 11.98
C VAL A 317 21.51 10.25 13.04
N THR A 318 20.65 9.43 13.66
CA THR A 318 19.78 9.86 14.76
C THR A 318 20.16 9.17 16.04
N ALA A 319 19.94 9.82 17.18
CA ALA A 319 20.23 9.27 18.50
C ALA A 319 19.45 9.99 19.59
N LYS A 320 19.19 9.32 20.71
CA LYS A 320 18.71 9.93 21.95
C LYS A 320 19.79 9.97 23.00
N GLY A 321 19.83 11.08 23.73
CA GLY A 321 20.59 11.17 24.97
C GLY A 321 19.69 10.79 26.14
N GLN A 322 20.07 9.75 26.89
CA GLN A 322 19.36 9.38 28.11
C GLN A 322 20.06 10.00 29.32
N PRO A 323 19.44 10.95 30.03
CA PRO A 323 20.05 11.54 31.21
C PRO A 323 20.03 10.58 32.40
N ASP A 324 20.97 10.76 33.34
CA ASP A 324 20.87 10.18 34.68
C ASP A 324 19.57 10.69 35.36
N PRO A 325 19.03 9.98 36.34
CA PRO A 325 17.89 10.45 37.11
C PRO A 325 18.14 11.86 37.70
N GLY A 326 17.33 12.84 37.22
CA GLY A 326 17.47 14.25 37.60
C GLY A 326 18.48 15.06 36.77
N GLY A 327 19.14 14.44 35.80
CA GLY A 327 20.05 15.11 34.86
C GLY A 327 19.33 15.63 33.61
N VAL A 328 19.99 16.45 32.82
CA VAL A 328 19.52 16.93 31.52
C VAL A 328 20.59 16.71 30.48
N VAL A 329 20.23 16.24 29.30
CA VAL A 329 21.13 16.19 28.13
C VAL A 329 21.23 17.60 27.56
N SER A 330 22.45 18.16 27.51
CA SER A 330 22.68 19.49 26.97
C SER A 330 22.94 19.50 25.45
N GLY A 331 23.28 18.37 24.85
CA GLY A 331 23.45 18.21 23.42
C GLY A 331 24.10 16.91 23.01
N LEU A 332 23.96 16.58 21.74
CA LEU A 332 24.58 15.44 21.08
C LEU A 332 25.52 15.91 19.96
N ARG A 333 26.60 15.15 19.76
CA ARG A 333 27.58 15.38 18.71
C ARG A 333 27.90 14.07 17.99
N LEU A 334 27.75 14.08 16.66
CA LEU A 334 28.15 13.00 15.79
C LEU A 334 29.63 13.17 15.41
N SER A 335 30.44 12.13 15.56
CA SER A 335 31.81 12.06 15.05
C SER A 335 31.87 10.94 14.01
N TYR A 336 32.38 11.22 12.81
CA TYR A 336 32.56 10.21 11.77
C TYR A 336 33.89 10.31 11.05
N THR A 337 34.37 9.19 10.53
CA THR A 337 35.58 9.08 9.71
C THR A 337 35.27 8.36 8.40
N VAL A 338 35.93 8.77 7.32
CA VAL A 338 35.77 8.22 5.97
C VAL A 338 37.05 7.47 5.59
N GLY A 339 36.98 6.15 5.47
CA GLY A 339 38.13 5.30 5.24
C GLY A 339 38.98 5.09 6.51
N THR A 340 40.08 4.35 6.34
CA THR A 340 41.02 4.05 7.44
C THR A 340 42.03 5.16 7.63
N GLY A 341 42.22 5.59 8.88
CA GLY A 341 43.24 6.58 9.26
C GLY A 341 42.92 8.06 8.96
N ALA A 342 41.68 8.36 8.57
CA ALA A 342 41.24 9.73 8.34
C ALA A 342 40.97 10.48 9.67
N THR A 343 41.11 11.80 9.64
CA THR A 343 40.76 12.66 10.77
C THR A 343 39.23 12.66 10.98
N PRO A 344 38.74 12.44 12.19
CA PRO A 344 37.31 12.50 12.46
C PRO A 344 36.69 13.86 12.16
N VAL A 345 35.56 13.86 11.49
CA VAL A 345 34.70 15.03 11.30
C VAL A 345 33.62 15.02 12.36
N ALA A 346 33.39 16.16 13.01
CA ALA A 346 32.40 16.25 14.05
C ALA A 346 31.27 17.22 13.69
N LEU A 347 30.01 16.76 13.81
CA LEU A 347 28.80 17.49 13.52
C LEU A 347 27.95 17.63 14.79
N THR A 348 27.40 18.83 15.00
CA THR A 348 26.40 19.04 16.05
C THR A 348 25.09 18.40 15.60
N MET A 349 24.54 17.52 16.43
CA MET A 349 23.22 16.96 16.21
C MET A 349 22.15 17.90 16.78
N ARG A 350 21.03 18.01 16.12
CA ARG A 350 19.92 18.89 16.49
C ARG A 350 18.62 18.11 16.63
N ASP A 351 17.78 18.60 17.52
CA ASP A 351 16.40 18.16 17.71
C ASP A 351 15.49 19.25 17.14
N ASP A 352 15.50 19.42 15.82
CA ASP A 352 14.83 20.51 15.11
C ASP A 352 13.83 20.01 14.04
N GLY A 353 13.62 18.70 13.94
CA GLY A 353 12.71 18.08 12.98
C GLY A 353 13.25 18.03 11.55
N LEU A 354 14.55 18.32 11.31
CA LEU A 354 15.08 18.46 9.95
C LEU A 354 16.05 17.37 9.54
N ASN A 355 16.72 16.68 10.33
CA ASN A 355 17.77 15.71 9.96
C ASN A 355 17.36 14.25 10.22
N GLY A 356 16.12 13.94 9.96
CA GLY A 356 15.57 12.61 10.19
C GLY A 356 15.28 12.30 11.67
N ASP A 357 15.33 13.33 12.50
CA ASP A 357 15.18 13.30 13.96
C ASP A 357 13.73 13.29 14.44
N GLY A 358 12.75 13.29 13.53
CA GLY A 358 11.32 13.26 13.90
C GLY A 358 10.72 14.66 14.01
N ALA A 359 10.12 14.99 15.15
CA ALA A 359 9.54 16.30 15.41
C ALA A 359 10.46 17.13 16.31
N ALA A 360 10.55 18.44 16.06
CA ALA A 360 11.35 19.33 16.89
C ALA A 360 10.96 19.22 18.38
N GLY A 361 11.92 18.97 19.25
CA GLY A 361 11.72 18.88 20.69
C GLY A 361 11.24 17.51 21.20
N ASP A 362 11.31 16.45 20.39
CA ASP A 362 10.88 15.10 20.79
C ASP A 362 11.98 14.27 21.48
N GLY A 363 13.17 14.86 21.64
CA GLY A 363 14.34 14.27 22.29
C GLY A 363 15.16 13.38 21.37
N MET A 364 14.78 13.22 20.10
CA MET A 364 15.60 12.62 19.07
C MET A 364 16.46 13.69 18.41
N PHE A 365 17.76 13.46 18.33
CA PHE A 365 18.71 14.37 17.71
C PHE A 365 19.20 13.80 16.39
N GLY A 366 19.30 14.60 15.35
CA GLY A 366 19.75 14.20 14.04
C GLY A 366 20.93 15.03 13.51
N ALA A 367 21.75 14.38 12.67
CA ALA A 367 22.76 15.05 11.83
C ALA A 367 22.96 14.26 10.54
N ALA A 368 23.30 14.96 9.44
CA ALA A 368 23.52 14.34 8.14
C ALA A 368 25.01 14.23 7.82
N ILE A 369 25.50 13.01 7.57
CA ILE A 369 26.79 12.75 6.94
C ILE A 369 26.61 13.00 5.44
N PRO A 370 27.42 13.86 4.82
CA PRO A 370 27.34 14.10 3.38
C PRO A 370 27.58 12.85 2.55
N VAL A 371 27.16 12.88 1.30
CA VAL A 371 27.43 11.82 0.31
C VAL A 371 28.92 11.44 0.30
N GLN A 372 29.20 10.15 0.19
CA GLN A 372 30.55 9.60 0.22
C GLN A 372 30.80 8.74 -1.03
N VAL A 373 32.07 8.57 -1.37
CA VAL A 373 32.47 7.77 -2.55
C VAL A 373 32.10 6.31 -2.35
N ALA A 374 31.59 5.67 -3.41
CA ALA A 374 31.27 4.25 -3.43
C ALA A 374 32.43 3.36 -2.98
N GLY A 375 32.15 2.29 -2.26
CA GLY A 375 33.13 1.38 -1.70
C GLY A 375 33.83 1.90 -0.42
N THR A 376 33.53 3.09 0.04
CA THR A 376 34.14 3.69 1.22
C THR A 376 33.46 3.19 2.49
N THR A 377 34.28 2.82 3.51
CA THR A 377 33.76 2.56 4.84
C THR A 377 33.67 3.88 5.63
N VAL A 378 32.51 4.17 6.17
CA VAL A 378 32.27 5.28 7.08
C VAL A 378 32.05 4.73 8.48
N SER A 379 32.92 5.12 9.43
CA SER A 379 32.76 4.76 10.84
C SER A 379 32.28 5.98 11.62
N TYR A 380 31.37 5.80 12.57
CA TYR A 380 30.80 6.90 13.34
C TYR A 380 30.48 6.51 14.77
N SER A 381 30.40 7.52 15.64
CA SER A 381 29.89 7.40 17.02
C SER A 381 29.19 8.70 17.42
N VAL A 382 28.32 8.61 18.41
CA VAL A 382 27.58 9.75 18.94
C VAL A 382 27.99 9.98 20.40
N THR A 383 28.35 11.22 20.73
CA THR A 383 28.67 11.63 22.09
C THR A 383 27.57 12.54 22.62
N ALA A 384 26.97 12.18 23.74
CA ALA A 384 26.06 13.04 24.49
C ALA A 384 26.81 13.78 25.59
N THR A 385 26.40 15.01 25.86
CA THR A 385 26.92 15.85 26.96
C THR A 385 25.77 16.22 27.89
N SER A 386 25.98 16.08 29.19
CA SER A 386 25.01 16.47 30.24
C SER A 386 25.16 17.97 30.57
N ASN A 387 24.18 18.50 31.28
CA ASN A 387 24.24 19.86 31.82
C ASN A 387 25.33 20.08 32.87
N THR A 388 25.91 19.00 33.42
CA THR A 388 27.05 19.05 34.33
C THR A 388 28.41 18.91 33.62
N GLY A 389 28.41 18.74 32.28
CA GLY A 389 29.61 18.57 31.46
C GLY A 389 30.11 17.13 31.40
N ALA A 390 29.43 16.15 32.03
CA ALA A 390 29.73 14.74 31.83
C ALA A 390 29.42 14.31 30.39
N THR A 391 30.26 13.43 29.83
CA THR A 391 30.10 12.92 28.46
C THR A 391 29.97 11.40 28.45
N THR A 392 29.17 10.87 27.54
CA THR A 392 29.08 9.46 27.21
C THR A 392 29.05 9.29 25.71
N THR A 393 29.68 8.23 25.19
CA THR A 393 29.78 7.99 23.75
C THR A 393 29.19 6.61 23.44
N SER A 394 28.41 6.54 22.36
CA SER A 394 27.89 5.27 21.85
C SER A 394 29.03 4.33 21.45
N ALA A 395 28.73 3.03 21.32
CA ALA A 395 29.62 2.14 20.59
C ALA A 395 29.86 2.69 19.17
N ALA A 396 31.06 2.46 18.64
CA ALA A 396 31.35 2.82 17.25
C ALA A 396 30.54 1.91 16.32
N ALA A 397 29.91 2.51 15.32
CA ALA A 397 29.21 1.82 14.26
C ALA A 397 29.81 2.18 12.91
N SER A 398 29.55 1.40 11.89
CA SER A 398 30.05 1.68 10.54
C SER A 398 29.09 1.16 9.49
N TYR A 399 29.17 1.77 8.31
CA TYR A 399 28.54 1.28 7.09
C TYR A 399 29.53 1.37 5.92
N VAL A 400 29.31 0.56 4.90
CA VAL A 400 30.03 0.67 3.63
C VAL A 400 29.11 1.35 2.64
N VAL A 401 29.61 2.37 1.97
CA VAL A 401 28.89 3.04 0.88
C VAL A 401 28.82 2.08 -0.30
N ALA A 402 27.61 1.67 -0.68
CA ALA A 402 27.42 0.73 -1.78
C ALA A 402 28.06 1.23 -3.06
N SER A 403 28.72 0.31 -3.78
CA SER A 403 29.40 0.61 -5.04
C SER A 403 28.42 0.84 -6.19
N THR A 404 27.21 0.34 -6.03
CA THR A 404 26.09 0.55 -6.94
C THR A 404 24.82 0.82 -6.15
N LEU A 405 23.85 1.55 -6.74
CA LEU A 405 22.53 1.74 -6.15
C LEU A 405 21.76 0.42 -5.95
N TRP A 406 22.27 -0.66 -6.51
CA TRP A 406 21.73 -2.03 -6.47
C TRP A 406 22.02 -2.80 -5.16
N ASP A 407 22.98 -2.36 -4.36
CA ASP A 407 23.34 -3.04 -3.12
C ASP A 407 22.41 -2.70 -1.96
N PHE A 408 21.34 -1.94 -2.23
CA PHE A 408 20.32 -1.62 -1.25
C PHE A 408 19.46 -2.86 -0.96
N LYS A 409 19.73 -3.54 0.14
CA LYS A 409 18.92 -4.67 0.62
C LYS A 409 17.94 -4.19 1.67
N ILE A 410 16.65 -4.11 1.32
CA ILE A 410 15.59 -4.11 2.32
C ILE A 410 15.45 -5.54 2.82
N SER A 411 16.38 -5.99 3.66
CA SER A 411 16.30 -7.31 4.25
C SER A 411 16.13 -7.18 5.76
N ASP A 412 14.92 -7.26 6.22
CA ASP A 412 14.66 -7.61 7.62
C ASP A 412 14.80 -9.11 7.75
N THR A 413 16.05 -9.55 8.03
CA THR A 413 16.36 -10.96 8.23
C THR A 413 15.79 -11.52 9.53
N THR A 414 15.19 -10.68 10.39
CA THR A 414 14.57 -11.10 11.65
C THR A 414 13.08 -11.43 11.47
N ALA A 415 12.43 -10.90 10.42
CA ALA A 415 11.05 -11.24 10.09
C ALA A 415 10.96 -12.68 9.52
N PRO A 416 9.87 -13.41 9.72
CA PRO A 416 9.64 -14.70 9.05
C PRO A 416 9.73 -14.56 7.52
N LEU A 417 10.24 -15.62 6.86
CA LEU A 417 10.31 -15.64 5.39
C LEU A 417 8.96 -15.30 4.77
N GLY A 418 8.92 -14.23 3.99
CA GLY A 418 7.75 -13.68 3.35
C GLY A 418 8.11 -12.91 2.07
N PHE A 419 7.14 -12.23 1.50
CA PHE A 419 7.31 -11.43 0.28
C PHE A 419 6.99 -9.97 0.59
N THR A 420 7.93 -9.08 0.26
CA THR A 420 7.80 -7.63 0.45
C THR A 420 6.99 -6.98 -0.66
N ALA A 421 6.97 -7.60 -1.85
CA ALA A 421 6.06 -7.21 -2.93
C ALA A 421 5.18 -8.42 -3.32
N PRO A 422 3.86 -8.19 -3.58
CA PRO A 422 2.93 -9.25 -3.96
C PRO A 422 3.26 -9.84 -5.33
N GLU A 423 2.67 -11.01 -5.63
CA GLU A 423 2.71 -11.57 -6.98
C GLU A 423 2.17 -10.55 -7.99
N PHE A 424 2.91 -10.35 -9.07
CA PHE A 424 2.54 -9.42 -10.11
C PHE A 424 2.87 -9.98 -11.49
N LEU A 425 1.87 -10.10 -12.34
CA LEU A 425 2.01 -10.68 -13.67
C LEU A 425 2.28 -9.61 -14.73
N GLY A 426 3.17 -9.91 -15.67
CA GLY A 426 3.41 -9.13 -16.88
C GLY A 426 3.86 -10.01 -18.04
N ILE A 427 4.13 -9.43 -19.17
CA ILE A 427 4.60 -10.12 -20.38
C ILE A 427 3.75 -11.37 -20.72
N PRO A 428 2.43 -11.26 -20.85
CA PRO A 428 1.61 -12.38 -21.26
C PRO A 428 1.85 -12.72 -22.74
N THR A 429 1.95 -14.03 -23.04
CA THR A 429 2.14 -14.54 -24.42
C THR A 429 1.15 -15.67 -24.71
N ASP A 430 1.21 -16.23 -25.91
CA ASP A 430 0.49 -17.45 -26.26
C ASP A 430 1.01 -18.71 -25.54
N ARG A 431 2.15 -18.60 -24.85
CA ARG A 431 2.89 -19.73 -24.24
C ARG A 431 3.24 -19.52 -22.78
N GLY A 432 2.80 -18.43 -22.15
CA GLY A 432 3.12 -18.18 -20.76
C GLY A 432 2.90 -16.76 -20.30
N VAL A 433 3.42 -16.46 -19.11
CA VAL A 433 3.39 -15.16 -18.45
C VAL A 433 4.64 -15.01 -17.58
N THR A 434 5.06 -13.80 -17.30
CA THR A 434 6.13 -13.53 -16.33
C THR A 434 5.53 -13.12 -15.01
N LEU A 435 5.99 -13.74 -13.93
CA LEU A 435 5.64 -13.43 -12.55
C LEU A 435 6.81 -12.69 -11.91
N ASN A 436 6.56 -11.48 -11.42
CA ASN A 436 7.52 -10.67 -10.66
C ASN A 436 7.21 -10.74 -9.17
N LEU A 437 8.24 -10.90 -8.33
CA LEU A 437 8.17 -11.09 -6.88
C LEU A 437 9.38 -10.42 -6.20
N GLU A 438 9.24 -10.15 -4.90
CA GLU A 438 10.35 -9.78 -4.03
C GLU A 438 10.18 -10.44 -2.66
N ALA A 439 11.25 -11.04 -2.13
CA ALA A 439 11.25 -11.69 -0.83
C ALA A 439 12.07 -10.89 0.20
N ASN A 440 11.66 -10.94 1.48
CA ASN A 440 12.37 -10.29 2.58
C ASN A 440 13.65 -11.04 3.04
N GLN A 441 13.78 -12.30 2.66
CA GLN A 441 14.94 -13.14 2.92
C GLN A 441 15.34 -13.90 1.65
N ASN A 442 16.54 -14.46 1.61
CA ASN A 442 16.90 -15.37 0.53
C ASN A 442 15.90 -16.52 0.47
N VAL A 443 15.42 -16.83 -0.72
CA VAL A 443 14.36 -17.80 -0.93
C VAL A 443 14.70 -18.79 -2.03
N GLU A 444 14.47 -20.07 -1.78
CA GLU A 444 14.35 -21.09 -2.82
C GLU A 444 12.89 -21.20 -3.26
N LEU A 445 12.63 -21.06 -4.55
CA LEU A 445 11.29 -20.96 -5.07
C LEU A 445 11.14 -21.70 -6.40
N TYR A 446 9.98 -22.29 -6.61
CA TYR A 446 9.46 -22.69 -7.92
C TYR A 446 7.96 -22.40 -7.99
N VAL A 447 7.43 -22.37 -9.21
CA VAL A 447 5.99 -22.18 -9.43
C VAL A 447 5.44 -23.45 -10.07
N GLU A 448 4.44 -24.05 -9.45
CA GLU A 448 3.67 -25.13 -10.04
C GLU A 448 2.45 -24.58 -10.76
N TYR A 449 2.09 -25.18 -11.90
CA TYR A 449 0.97 -24.71 -12.72
C TYR A 449 0.24 -25.86 -13.40
N GLY A 450 -1.01 -25.61 -13.77
CA GLY A 450 -1.86 -26.60 -14.45
C GLY A 450 -3.07 -25.96 -15.11
N ALA A 451 -3.77 -26.73 -15.92
CA ALA A 451 -4.92 -26.27 -16.69
C ALA A 451 -6.26 -26.39 -15.95
N ALA A 452 -6.24 -26.90 -14.72
CA ALA A 452 -7.41 -26.96 -13.84
C ALA A 452 -7.00 -26.59 -12.43
N SER A 453 -7.90 -25.93 -11.70
CA SER A 453 -7.72 -25.56 -10.30
C SER A 453 -7.34 -26.76 -9.44
N GLY A 454 -6.32 -26.62 -8.61
CA GLY A 454 -5.81 -27.68 -7.74
C GLY A 454 -5.05 -28.81 -8.44
N ALA A 455 -4.99 -28.84 -9.76
CA ALA A 455 -4.33 -29.89 -10.55
C ALA A 455 -3.09 -29.33 -11.28
N TYR A 456 -1.95 -29.37 -10.62
CA TYR A 456 -0.69 -28.84 -11.15
C TYR A 456 0.08 -29.95 -11.87
N THR A 457 0.22 -29.80 -13.18
CA THR A 457 0.87 -30.80 -14.06
C THR A 457 2.25 -30.39 -14.54
N GLY A 458 2.65 -29.15 -14.26
CA GLY A 458 3.96 -28.60 -14.59
C GLY A 458 4.51 -27.75 -13.46
N GLN A 459 5.82 -27.52 -13.49
CA GLN A 459 6.48 -26.61 -12.58
C GLN A 459 7.68 -25.95 -13.25
N THR A 460 8.06 -24.77 -12.77
CA THR A 460 9.32 -24.11 -13.13
C THR A 460 10.49 -24.80 -12.42
N PRO A 461 11.73 -24.69 -12.93
CA PRO A 461 12.90 -25.08 -12.15
C PRO A 461 12.94 -24.35 -10.80
N THR A 462 13.39 -25.05 -9.76
CA THR A 462 13.68 -24.42 -8.47
C THR A 462 14.91 -23.50 -8.63
N ALA A 463 14.79 -22.27 -8.19
CA ALA A 463 15.88 -21.29 -8.18
C ALA A 463 15.98 -20.59 -6.83
N THR A 464 17.18 -20.08 -6.53
CA THR A 464 17.44 -19.27 -5.35
C THR A 464 17.47 -17.80 -5.74
N TYR A 465 16.72 -16.98 -5.00
CA TYR A 465 16.64 -15.54 -5.20
C TYR A 465 17.08 -14.81 -3.93
N LEU A 466 17.67 -13.63 -4.13
CA LEU A 466 18.23 -12.84 -3.04
C LEU A 466 17.14 -11.98 -2.37
N ALA A 467 17.31 -11.80 -1.07
CA ALA A 467 16.48 -10.92 -0.26
C ALA A 467 16.50 -9.48 -0.79
N GLY A 468 15.36 -8.78 -0.71
CA GLY A 468 15.22 -7.38 -1.06
C GLY A 468 15.59 -7.04 -2.51
N THR A 469 15.49 -8.02 -3.40
CA THR A 469 15.75 -7.83 -4.83
C THR A 469 14.58 -8.40 -5.61
N PRO A 470 13.83 -7.57 -6.35
CA PRO A 470 12.79 -8.07 -7.24
C PRO A 470 13.36 -9.05 -8.27
N PHE A 471 12.62 -10.10 -8.53
CA PHE A 471 13.01 -11.13 -9.48
C PHE A 471 11.84 -11.62 -10.30
N GLU A 472 12.14 -12.18 -11.45
CA GLU A 472 11.15 -12.68 -12.39
C GLU A 472 11.20 -14.20 -12.53
N VAL A 473 10.02 -14.81 -12.58
CA VAL A 473 9.84 -16.23 -12.88
C VAL A 473 8.96 -16.36 -14.12
N LYS A 474 9.52 -16.92 -15.17
CA LYS A 474 8.77 -17.18 -16.40
C LYS A 474 7.92 -18.44 -16.22
N LEU A 475 6.61 -18.28 -16.17
CA LEU A 475 5.65 -19.38 -16.16
C LEU A 475 5.40 -19.82 -17.60
N GLN A 476 6.24 -20.72 -18.07
CA GLN A 476 6.16 -21.35 -19.37
C GLN A 476 6.56 -22.82 -19.22
N SER A 477 6.18 -23.65 -20.17
CA SER A 477 6.61 -25.05 -20.12
C SER A 477 8.14 -25.16 -20.20
N SER A 478 8.71 -25.92 -19.29
CA SER A 478 10.13 -26.30 -19.36
C SER A 478 10.44 -27.30 -20.48
N ASN A 479 9.40 -27.90 -21.06
CA ASN A 479 9.51 -28.79 -22.21
C ASN A 479 9.15 -28.04 -23.49
N PRO A 480 10.12 -27.72 -24.36
CA PRO A 480 9.84 -27.01 -25.62
C PRO A 480 8.92 -27.79 -26.57
N SER A 481 8.88 -29.14 -26.44
CA SER A 481 8.02 -30.00 -27.27
C SER A 481 6.58 -30.05 -26.75
N ALA A 482 6.29 -29.52 -25.57
CA ALA A 482 4.96 -29.43 -24.97
C ALA A 482 4.73 -28.05 -24.35
N PRO A 483 4.72 -26.97 -25.16
CA PRO A 483 4.49 -25.60 -24.64
C PRO A 483 3.11 -25.47 -24.03
N LEU A 484 2.92 -24.46 -23.20
CA LEU A 484 1.58 -24.05 -22.78
C LEU A 484 0.76 -23.67 -24.02
N GLN A 485 -0.51 -23.97 -23.98
CA GLN A 485 -1.41 -23.76 -25.12
C GLN A 485 -1.96 -22.34 -25.12
N ALA A 486 -2.06 -21.74 -26.28
CA ALA A 486 -2.79 -20.50 -26.50
C ALA A 486 -4.29 -20.64 -26.16
N ASN A 487 -4.94 -19.53 -25.85
CA ASN A 487 -6.36 -19.49 -25.54
C ASN A 487 -6.76 -20.36 -24.35
N ARG A 488 -5.93 -20.43 -23.34
CA ARG A 488 -6.18 -21.28 -22.18
C ARG A 488 -5.89 -20.55 -20.88
N ARG A 489 -6.79 -20.74 -19.91
CA ARG A 489 -6.55 -20.32 -18.52
C ARG A 489 -5.73 -21.38 -17.82
N TYR A 490 -4.66 -20.93 -17.16
CA TYR A 490 -3.83 -21.76 -16.30
C TYR A 490 -3.94 -21.27 -14.86
N PHE A 491 -3.88 -22.23 -13.94
CA PHE A 491 -3.83 -21.99 -12.50
C PHE A 491 -2.42 -22.22 -12.03
N TYR A 492 -1.92 -21.40 -11.12
CA TYR A 492 -0.58 -21.53 -10.61
C TYR A 492 -0.51 -21.25 -9.11
N ARG A 493 0.56 -21.74 -8.49
CA ARG A 493 0.85 -21.53 -7.08
C ARG A 493 2.35 -21.44 -6.86
N VAL A 494 2.78 -20.43 -6.07
CA VAL A 494 4.19 -20.26 -5.68
C VAL A 494 4.50 -21.23 -4.54
N ARG A 495 5.58 -21.97 -4.71
CA ARG A 495 6.17 -22.86 -3.70
C ARG A 495 7.49 -22.27 -3.26
N TYR A 496 7.71 -22.08 -1.96
CA TYR A 496 8.88 -21.38 -1.45
C TYR A 496 9.35 -21.91 -0.11
N ARG A 497 10.66 -21.77 0.16
CA ARG A 497 11.28 -22.08 1.45
C ARG A 497 12.53 -21.25 1.67
N ALA A 498 13.02 -21.16 2.90
CA ALA A 498 14.35 -20.63 3.15
C ALA A 498 15.41 -21.62 2.66
N PRO A 499 16.60 -21.15 2.18
CA PRO A 499 17.69 -22.03 1.82
C PRO A 499 18.07 -22.95 2.99
N GLY A 500 18.13 -24.27 2.71
CA GLY A 500 18.41 -25.29 3.69
C GLY A 500 17.18 -25.88 4.41
N GLU A 501 15.99 -25.32 4.28
CA GLU A 501 14.76 -25.99 4.70
C GLU A 501 14.43 -27.17 3.78
N THR A 502 13.75 -28.18 4.33
CA THR A 502 13.37 -29.38 3.55
C THR A 502 11.98 -29.28 2.96
N VAL A 503 11.10 -28.44 3.53
CA VAL A 503 9.69 -28.37 3.20
C VAL A 503 9.36 -27.06 2.49
N PHE A 504 8.73 -27.13 1.32
CA PHE A 504 8.21 -25.95 0.62
C PHE A 504 6.84 -25.57 1.17
N ARG A 505 6.71 -24.32 1.56
CA ARG A 505 5.42 -23.66 1.83
C ARG A 505 4.71 -23.36 0.50
N ALA A 506 3.42 -23.11 0.54
CA ALA A 506 2.64 -22.73 -0.63
C ALA A 506 1.93 -21.40 -0.39
N ARG A 507 1.92 -20.53 -1.40
CA ARG A 507 1.00 -19.39 -1.46
C ARG A 507 -0.37 -19.84 -2.00
N GLY A 508 -1.35 -18.95 -1.96
CA GLY A 508 -2.69 -19.20 -2.53
C GLY A 508 -2.63 -19.47 -4.04
N GLU A 509 -3.56 -20.23 -4.54
CA GLU A 509 -3.72 -20.45 -5.97
C GLU A 509 -4.16 -19.18 -6.69
N ARG A 510 -3.57 -18.93 -7.86
CA ARG A 510 -3.85 -17.83 -8.77
C ARG A 510 -4.05 -18.37 -10.19
N SER A 511 -4.39 -17.50 -11.13
CA SER A 511 -4.56 -17.92 -12.52
C SER A 511 -4.06 -16.87 -13.50
N PHE A 512 -3.84 -17.26 -14.74
CA PHE A 512 -3.60 -16.36 -15.86
C PHE A 512 -4.18 -16.91 -17.16
N GLN A 513 -4.43 -16.02 -18.11
CA GLN A 513 -4.90 -16.36 -19.44
C GLN A 513 -3.75 -16.23 -20.45
N THR A 514 -3.50 -17.26 -21.27
CA THR A 514 -2.59 -17.14 -22.42
C THR A 514 -3.28 -16.46 -23.59
N ALA A 515 -2.48 -15.86 -24.49
CA ALA A 515 -2.99 -15.07 -25.60
C ALA A 515 -3.99 -15.86 -26.46
N ARG A 516 -5.00 -15.14 -26.89
CA ARG A 516 -6.08 -15.69 -27.71
C ARG A 516 -5.73 -15.61 -29.19
N PRO A 517 -6.06 -16.63 -29.96
CA PRO A 517 -5.91 -16.59 -31.41
C PRO A 517 -6.98 -15.69 -32.07
N ARG A 518 -6.74 -15.30 -33.28
CA ARG A 518 -7.69 -14.53 -34.08
C ARG A 518 -9.06 -15.23 -34.16
N GLY A 519 -10.13 -14.45 -34.18
CA GLY A 519 -11.50 -14.94 -34.19
C GLY A 519 -12.05 -15.30 -32.79
N THR A 520 -11.30 -15.08 -31.73
CA THR A 520 -11.72 -15.35 -30.35
C THR A 520 -12.01 -14.05 -29.60
N ALA A 521 -13.16 -13.97 -28.97
CA ALA A 521 -13.52 -12.83 -28.13
C ALA A 521 -12.72 -12.83 -26.82
N PHE A 522 -12.40 -11.62 -26.33
CA PHE A 522 -11.70 -11.42 -25.06
C PHE A 522 -12.04 -10.06 -24.43
N THR A 523 -11.68 -9.88 -23.18
CA THR A 523 -11.85 -8.63 -22.46
C THR A 523 -10.52 -8.16 -21.91
N PHE A 524 -10.24 -6.87 -22.01
CA PHE A 524 -9.17 -6.20 -21.29
C PHE A 524 -9.71 -4.94 -20.61
N THR A 525 -8.96 -4.39 -19.68
CA THR A 525 -9.34 -3.19 -18.93
C THR A 525 -8.27 -2.11 -19.06
N ILE A 526 -8.67 -0.85 -18.87
CA ILE A 526 -7.77 0.30 -18.96
C ILE A 526 -8.01 1.22 -17.78
N THR A 527 -6.92 1.72 -17.19
CA THR A 527 -6.89 2.89 -16.30
C THR A 527 -5.84 3.89 -16.76
N ALA A 528 -5.93 5.10 -16.24
CA ALA A 528 -4.98 6.16 -16.44
C ALA A 528 -4.80 6.96 -15.15
N ASP A 529 -3.64 7.57 -14.98
CA ASP A 529 -3.43 8.57 -13.94
C ASP A 529 -3.81 8.08 -12.52
N PRO A 530 -3.35 6.91 -12.06
CA PRO A 530 -3.67 6.42 -10.73
C PRO A 530 -3.13 7.33 -9.63
N HIS A 531 -2.08 8.07 -9.88
CA HIS A 531 -1.37 9.05 -9.05
C HIS A 531 -1.03 8.57 -7.64
N LEU A 532 -2.00 8.21 -6.80
CA LEU A 532 -1.82 7.94 -5.37
C LEU A 532 -1.09 9.08 -4.64
N ASP A 533 -1.56 10.29 -4.91
CA ASP A 533 -1.14 11.55 -4.29
C ASP A 533 -2.20 12.06 -3.29
N GLU A 534 -2.08 13.31 -2.87
CA GLU A 534 -2.96 13.95 -1.88
C GLU A 534 -4.43 14.08 -2.31
N VAL A 535 -4.71 13.97 -3.61
CA VAL A 535 -6.09 14.03 -4.14
C VAL A 535 -6.71 12.66 -4.36
N THR A 536 -5.94 11.59 -4.19
CA THR A 536 -6.39 10.22 -4.39
C THR A 536 -7.02 9.64 -3.13
N SER A 537 -8.26 9.17 -3.25
CA SER A 537 -8.91 8.38 -2.21
C SER A 537 -8.45 6.94 -2.28
N GLN A 538 -7.60 6.53 -1.34
CA GLN A 538 -7.10 5.15 -1.26
C GLN A 538 -8.22 4.09 -1.23
N PRO A 539 -9.31 4.23 -0.44
CA PRO A 539 -10.41 3.27 -0.46
C PRO A 539 -11.12 3.19 -1.81
N LEU A 540 -11.29 4.32 -2.51
CA LEU A 540 -11.92 4.36 -3.83
C LEU A 540 -11.02 3.71 -4.89
N PHE A 541 -9.72 3.98 -4.82
CA PHE A 541 -8.73 3.35 -5.68
C PHE A 541 -8.74 1.82 -5.51
N THR A 542 -8.67 1.33 -4.28
CA THR A 542 -8.74 -0.11 -3.97
C THR A 542 -10.03 -0.73 -4.50
N LEU A 543 -11.16 -0.03 -4.36
CA LEU A 543 -12.44 -0.49 -4.90
C LEU A 543 -12.42 -0.57 -6.43
N ALA A 544 -11.83 0.42 -7.11
CA ALA A 544 -11.67 0.39 -8.57
C ALA A 544 -10.82 -0.80 -9.02
N MET A 545 -9.72 -1.09 -8.31
CA MET A 545 -8.88 -2.27 -8.59
C MET A 545 -9.64 -3.59 -8.40
N ARG A 546 -10.45 -3.70 -7.35
CA ARG A 546 -11.35 -4.85 -7.15
C ARG A 546 -12.38 -5.00 -8.27
N ASN A 547 -12.94 -3.89 -8.75
CA ASN A 547 -13.87 -3.91 -9.87
C ASN A 547 -13.22 -4.45 -11.15
N ILE A 548 -11.95 -4.08 -11.42
CA ILE A 548 -11.14 -4.64 -12.51
C ILE A 548 -10.99 -6.15 -12.35
N GLY A 549 -10.62 -6.62 -11.16
CA GLY A 549 -10.50 -8.05 -10.87
C GLY A 549 -11.80 -8.81 -11.10
N GLN A 550 -12.95 -8.22 -10.75
CA GLN A 550 -14.27 -8.82 -10.98
C GLN A 550 -14.67 -8.88 -12.46
N ASP A 551 -14.12 -8.00 -13.31
CA ASP A 551 -14.32 -8.09 -14.76
C ASP A 551 -13.55 -9.26 -15.38
N ASN A 552 -12.61 -9.84 -14.64
CA ASN A 552 -11.79 -10.99 -15.02
C ASN A 552 -11.17 -10.83 -16.43
N PRO A 553 -10.48 -9.72 -16.71
CA PRO A 553 -9.91 -9.47 -18.02
C PRO A 553 -8.73 -10.39 -18.32
N ASP A 554 -8.38 -10.53 -19.60
CA ASP A 554 -7.19 -11.28 -20.01
C ASP A 554 -5.90 -10.56 -19.61
N PHE A 555 -5.90 -9.22 -19.64
CA PHE A 555 -4.84 -8.32 -19.19
C PHE A 555 -5.39 -6.92 -18.90
N HIS A 556 -4.59 -6.10 -18.25
CA HIS A 556 -4.87 -4.71 -17.93
C HIS A 556 -3.82 -3.79 -18.55
N VAL A 557 -4.23 -2.66 -19.10
CA VAL A 557 -3.34 -1.58 -19.60
C VAL A 557 -3.50 -0.38 -18.68
N ASP A 558 -2.41 0.14 -18.16
CA ASP A 558 -2.39 1.43 -17.46
C ASP A 558 -1.64 2.47 -18.31
N LEU A 559 -2.20 3.66 -18.43
CA LEU A 559 -1.73 4.71 -19.32
C LEU A 559 -0.71 5.67 -18.70
N GLY A 560 -0.13 5.30 -17.54
CA GLY A 560 0.96 6.04 -16.92
C GLY A 560 0.53 7.00 -15.82
N ASP A 561 1.50 7.79 -15.35
CA ASP A 561 1.43 8.56 -14.10
C ASP A 561 1.21 7.65 -12.88
N ILE A 562 1.97 6.55 -12.86
CA ILE A 562 1.92 5.53 -11.82
C ILE A 562 2.91 5.89 -10.69
N LEU A 563 4.20 6.02 -11.03
CA LEU A 563 5.26 6.18 -10.03
C LEU A 563 5.32 7.60 -9.45
N MET A 564 4.90 8.59 -10.19
CA MET A 564 4.87 9.99 -9.77
C MET A 564 6.24 10.49 -9.29
N THR A 565 7.30 10.06 -9.95
CA THR A 565 8.69 10.23 -9.52
C THR A 565 9.08 11.70 -9.38
N ASP A 566 8.64 12.57 -10.27
CA ASP A 566 8.88 14.01 -10.22
C ASP A 566 8.08 14.74 -9.11
N LYS A 567 7.01 14.11 -8.61
CA LYS A 567 6.16 14.64 -7.54
C LYS A 567 6.61 14.24 -6.13
N MET A 568 7.60 13.35 -6.01
CA MET A 568 8.07 12.89 -4.70
C MET A 568 8.40 14.02 -3.72
N PRO A 569 9.04 15.14 -4.11
CA PRO A 569 9.28 16.26 -3.20
C PRO A 569 7.99 16.89 -2.64
N THR A 570 6.89 16.80 -3.37
CA THR A 570 5.57 17.33 -2.97
C THR A 570 4.79 16.31 -2.15
N ILE A 571 4.82 15.04 -2.57
CA ILE A 571 4.09 13.93 -1.92
C ILE A 571 4.70 13.64 -0.53
N LEU A 572 6.02 13.75 -0.41
CA LEU A 572 6.75 13.50 0.84
C LEU A 572 7.65 14.71 1.17
N PRO A 573 7.06 15.83 1.59
CA PRO A 573 7.79 17.06 1.85
C PRO A 573 8.80 16.85 2.99
N GLY A 574 10.01 17.38 2.79
CA GLY A 574 11.11 17.30 3.77
C GLY A 574 12.00 16.06 3.60
N LEU A 575 11.63 15.09 2.76
CA LEU A 575 12.52 13.99 2.40
C LEU A 575 13.37 14.34 1.17
N THR A 576 14.64 13.96 1.21
CA THR A 576 15.49 14.00 0.01
C THR A 576 15.11 12.84 -0.89
N VAL A 577 14.66 13.14 -2.11
CA VAL A 577 14.33 12.12 -3.09
C VAL A 577 15.59 11.35 -3.48
N ASN A 578 15.52 10.04 -3.40
CA ASN A 578 16.56 9.11 -3.80
C ASN A 578 15.95 7.86 -4.41
N TYR A 579 16.76 6.98 -4.95
CA TYR A 579 16.28 5.74 -5.59
C TYR A 579 15.43 4.86 -4.64
N GLY A 580 15.85 4.71 -3.37
CA GLY A 580 15.10 3.90 -2.40
C GLY A 580 13.68 4.42 -2.14
N LEU A 581 13.47 5.73 -2.23
CA LEU A 581 12.13 6.31 -2.12
C LEU A 581 11.25 5.95 -3.34
N ILE A 582 11.84 5.92 -4.53
CA ILE A 582 11.12 5.50 -5.75
C ILE A 582 10.81 4.00 -5.71
N GLU A 583 11.73 3.17 -5.20
CA GLU A 583 11.44 1.75 -4.96
C GLU A 583 10.31 1.54 -3.95
N PHE A 584 10.34 2.26 -2.85
CA PHE A 584 9.24 2.23 -1.87
C PHE A 584 7.91 2.60 -2.52
N ARG A 585 7.92 3.62 -3.39
CA ARG A 585 6.74 4.02 -4.16
C ARG A 585 6.27 2.89 -5.08
N ALA A 586 7.17 2.23 -5.81
CA ALA A 586 6.84 1.11 -6.69
C ALA A 586 6.21 -0.06 -5.91
N VAL A 587 6.74 -0.41 -4.74
CA VAL A 587 6.16 -1.44 -3.85
C VAL A 587 4.78 -1.04 -3.36
N THR A 588 4.60 0.22 -2.92
CA THR A 588 3.31 0.74 -2.46
C THR A 588 2.25 0.63 -3.56
N LEU A 589 2.59 1.00 -4.78
CA LEU A 589 1.68 0.90 -5.93
C LEU A 589 1.34 -0.55 -6.26
N ARG A 590 2.33 -1.43 -6.27
CA ARG A 590 2.08 -2.87 -6.48
C ARG A 590 1.13 -3.45 -5.45
N ASN A 591 1.23 -3.04 -4.18
CA ASN A 591 0.29 -3.47 -3.15
C ASN A 591 -1.15 -3.05 -3.46
N ASN A 592 -1.35 -1.91 -4.09
CA ASN A 592 -2.67 -1.46 -4.52
C ASN A 592 -3.18 -2.21 -5.75
N PHE A 593 -2.34 -2.42 -6.75
CA PHE A 593 -2.69 -3.24 -7.92
C PHE A 593 -2.81 -4.74 -7.60
N ALA A 594 -2.36 -5.20 -6.42
CA ALA A 594 -2.42 -6.58 -5.98
C ALA A 594 -3.85 -7.15 -5.90
N GLU A 595 -4.87 -6.30 -5.86
CA GLU A 595 -6.27 -6.74 -5.93
C GLU A 595 -6.58 -7.54 -7.21
N PHE A 596 -5.82 -7.36 -8.29
CA PHE A 596 -5.97 -8.15 -9.52
C PHE A 596 -4.63 -8.61 -10.13
N GLY A 597 -3.53 -7.91 -9.89
CA GLY A 597 -2.24 -8.09 -10.59
C GLY A 597 -1.61 -9.48 -10.44
N HIS A 598 -2.05 -10.25 -9.43
CA HIS A 598 -1.69 -11.64 -9.26
C HIS A 598 -2.35 -12.60 -10.28
N SER A 599 -3.38 -12.16 -11.01
CA SER A 599 -4.14 -13.00 -11.94
C SER A 599 -4.43 -12.33 -13.28
N VAL A 600 -4.17 -11.04 -13.39
CA VAL A 600 -4.34 -10.22 -14.60
C VAL A 600 -3.00 -9.59 -14.93
N PRO A 601 -2.34 -9.97 -16.03
CA PRO A 601 -1.10 -9.35 -16.45
C PRO A 601 -1.25 -7.85 -16.70
N PHE A 602 -0.26 -7.09 -16.28
CA PHE A 602 -0.22 -5.64 -16.35
C PHE A 602 0.64 -5.18 -17.52
N MET A 603 0.13 -4.27 -18.32
CA MET A 603 0.81 -3.65 -19.46
C MET A 603 1.04 -2.18 -19.13
N PHE A 604 2.30 -1.80 -19.02
CA PHE A 604 2.73 -0.49 -18.55
C PHE A 604 2.88 0.49 -19.73
N THR A 605 2.39 1.71 -19.56
CA THR A 605 2.63 2.88 -20.43
C THR A 605 3.29 3.98 -19.58
N LEU A 606 4.24 4.70 -20.14
CA LEU A 606 4.88 5.83 -19.46
C LEU A 606 3.95 7.04 -19.43
N GLY A 607 3.88 7.72 -18.28
CA GLY A 607 3.27 9.01 -18.09
C GLY A 607 4.31 10.14 -17.92
N ASN A 608 3.84 11.37 -17.80
CA ASN A 608 4.76 12.51 -17.66
C ASN A 608 5.36 12.59 -16.25
N HIS A 609 4.71 12.02 -15.26
CA HIS A 609 5.20 12.01 -13.87
C HIS A 609 6.14 10.85 -13.56
N GLU A 610 6.41 9.95 -14.49
CA GLU A 610 7.53 9.01 -14.44
C GLU A 610 8.88 9.71 -14.64
N ALA A 611 8.90 10.95 -15.12
CA ALA A 611 10.10 11.76 -15.32
C ALA A 611 11.14 11.18 -16.30
N GLU A 612 10.78 10.17 -17.12
CA GLU A 612 11.70 9.52 -18.08
C GLU A 612 12.04 10.37 -19.32
N TYR A 613 11.86 11.69 -19.22
CA TYR A 613 12.22 12.60 -20.30
C TYR A 613 13.70 12.57 -20.64
N ARG A 614 14.02 12.61 -21.92
CA ARG A 614 15.40 12.71 -22.38
C ARG A 614 16.10 13.93 -21.81
N TYR A 615 15.46 15.08 -21.75
CA TYR A 615 16.07 16.31 -21.22
C TYR A 615 16.31 16.22 -19.69
N VAL A 616 15.51 15.45 -18.94
CA VAL A 616 15.74 15.22 -17.50
C VAL A 616 16.96 14.32 -17.32
N TYR A 617 17.04 13.24 -18.08
CA TYR A 617 18.19 12.34 -18.07
C TYR A 617 19.49 13.05 -18.49
N GLU A 618 19.44 13.92 -19.51
CA GLU A 618 20.60 14.62 -20.05
C GLU A 618 21.02 15.86 -19.21
N ALA A 619 20.10 16.41 -18.37
CA ALA A 619 20.34 17.61 -17.60
C ALA A 619 21.46 17.45 -16.56
N ASP A 620 21.56 16.26 -15.98
CA ASP A 620 22.61 15.94 -15.02
C ASP A 620 23.70 15.09 -15.67
N ARG A 621 24.62 15.76 -16.37
CA ARG A 621 25.78 15.12 -17.00
C ARG A 621 27.02 15.06 -16.11
N SER A 622 26.85 15.22 -14.79
CA SER A 622 27.94 15.02 -13.83
C SER A 622 28.47 13.57 -13.89
N ALA A 623 29.61 13.30 -13.26
CA ALA A 623 30.22 11.95 -13.26
C ALA A 623 29.30 10.82 -12.74
N ALA A 624 28.14 11.19 -12.18
CA ALA A 624 27.09 10.31 -11.70
C ALA A 624 25.82 10.37 -12.58
N LYS A 625 25.98 10.27 -13.90
CA LYS A 625 24.88 10.33 -14.91
C LYS A 625 23.69 9.43 -14.64
N ASP A 626 23.87 8.39 -13.89
CA ASP A 626 22.94 7.36 -13.52
C ASP A 626 22.20 7.64 -12.21
N ASN A 627 22.37 8.83 -11.64
CA ASN A 627 21.80 9.20 -10.36
C ASN A 627 20.86 10.42 -10.48
N ASN A 628 19.86 10.33 -11.35
CA ASN A 628 18.81 11.32 -11.54
C ASN A 628 17.43 10.69 -11.57
N LEU A 629 16.38 11.52 -11.52
CA LEU A 629 15.00 11.05 -11.49
C LEU A 629 14.66 10.10 -12.63
N ALA A 630 15.08 10.38 -13.86
CA ALA A 630 14.80 9.51 -15.00
C ALA A 630 15.46 8.15 -14.87
N SER A 631 16.70 8.08 -14.39
CA SER A 631 17.41 6.83 -14.17
C SER A 631 16.77 6.02 -13.04
N TRP A 632 16.35 6.68 -11.97
CA TRP A 632 15.68 6.01 -10.85
C TRP A 632 14.34 5.43 -11.25
N ASP A 633 13.57 6.17 -12.06
CA ASP A 633 12.29 5.68 -12.56
C ASP A 633 12.45 4.48 -13.49
N ILE A 634 13.32 4.59 -14.49
CA ILE A 634 13.64 3.48 -15.41
C ILE A 634 13.95 2.21 -14.62
N MET A 635 14.75 2.32 -13.57
CA MET A 635 15.15 1.16 -12.78
C MET A 635 14.04 0.62 -11.89
N ALA A 636 13.30 1.48 -11.19
CA ALA A 636 12.18 1.04 -10.37
C ALA A 636 11.11 0.36 -11.24
N ARG A 637 10.75 0.98 -12.35
CA ARG A 637 9.79 0.43 -13.31
C ARG A 637 10.22 -0.95 -13.81
N LYS A 638 11.45 -1.10 -14.29
CA LYS A 638 11.99 -2.37 -14.81
C LYS A 638 12.14 -3.46 -13.74
N ARG A 639 12.39 -3.09 -12.50
CA ARG A 639 12.54 -4.06 -11.40
C ARG A 639 11.21 -4.56 -10.86
N TYR A 640 10.23 -3.68 -10.79
CA TYR A 640 8.96 -3.98 -10.13
C TYR A 640 7.82 -4.33 -11.07
N PHE A 641 7.98 -4.06 -12.38
CA PHE A 641 7.00 -4.41 -13.40
C PHE A 641 7.67 -5.19 -14.52
N ALA A 642 7.13 -6.36 -14.83
CA ALA A 642 7.60 -7.15 -15.97
C ALA A 642 7.05 -6.53 -17.27
N ILE A 643 7.91 -5.84 -18.01
CA ILE A 643 7.56 -5.07 -19.22
C ILE A 643 8.10 -5.75 -20.46
N PRO A 644 7.31 -5.82 -21.55
CA PRO A 644 7.75 -6.48 -22.77
C PRO A 644 8.99 -5.85 -23.42
N VAL A 645 9.88 -6.72 -23.90
CA VAL A 645 10.98 -6.37 -24.79
C VAL A 645 10.76 -7.03 -26.15
N PRO A 646 11.35 -6.50 -27.24
CA PRO A 646 11.31 -7.18 -28.53
C PRO A 646 11.92 -8.58 -28.41
N ASP A 647 11.13 -9.60 -28.73
CA ASP A 647 11.58 -11.01 -28.70
C ASP A 647 11.63 -11.65 -30.08
N GLY A 648 11.25 -10.90 -31.12
CA GLY A 648 11.20 -11.37 -32.50
C GLY A 648 10.08 -12.38 -32.80
N VAL A 649 9.22 -12.68 -31.83
CA VAL A 649 8.14 -13.67 -31.96
C VAL A 649 6.78 -13.06 -31.59
N PHE A 650 6.60 -12.62 -30.36
CA PHE A 650 5.31 -12.14 -29.85
C PHE A 650 5.28 -10.62 -29.67
N TYR A 651 6.40 -10.04 -29.23
CA TYR A 651 6.54 -8.62 -29.00
C TYR A 651 7.50 -7.97 -29.99
N SER A 652 7.11 -6.85 -30.57
CA SER A 652 8.00 -5.89 -31.23
C SER A 652 8.08 -4.61 -30.39
N GLY A 653 9.10 -3.78 -30.59
CA GLY A 653 9.22 -2.55 -29.80
C GLY A 653 10.60 -1.93 -29.81
N SER A 654 10.89 -1.18 -28.76
CA SER A 654 12.14 -0.45 -28.59
C SER A 654 13.34 -1.37 -28.41
N ALA A 655 14.36 -1.15 -29.22
CA ALA A 655 15.71 -1.66 -29.02
C ALA A 655 16.64 -0.57 -28.47
N GLU A 656 16.08 0.58 -28.07
CA GLU A 656 16.85 1.70 -27.53
C GLU A 656 17.38 1.35 -26.14
N THR A 657 18.64 1.74 -25.89
CA THR A 657 19.30 1.57 -24.61
C THR A 657 19.64 2.92 -23.99
N ARG A 658 19.76 2.92 -22.66
CA ARG A 658 20.26 4.04 -21.92
C ARG A 658 21.24 3.57 -20.86
N PHE A 659 22.31 4.31 -20.64
CA PHE A 659 23.24 4.02 -19.57
C PHE A 659 22.60 4.37 -18.22
N VAL A 660 22.33 3.36 -17.41
CA VAL A 660 21.65 3.47 -16.13
C VAL A 660 22.36 2.55 -15.13
N PHE A 661 22.75 3.08 -13.98
CA PHE A 661 23.40 2.33 -12.91
C PHE A 661 24.58 1.45 -13.39
N GLY A 662 25.48 2.04 -14.16
CA GLY A 662 26.74 1.40 -14.55
C GLY A 662 26.67 0.50 -15.79
N LYS A 663 25.51 0.36 -16.45
CA LYS A 663 25.37 -0.45 -17.67
C LYS A 663 24.35 0.12 -18.64
N ASP A 664 24.45 -0.31 -19.90
CA ASP A 664 23.42 -0.01 -20.89
C ASP A 664 22.21 -0.91 -20.68
N GLU A 665 21.06 -0.30 -20.41
CA GLU A 665 19.77 -0.95 -20.19
C GLU A 665 18.82 -0.70 -21.37
N LEU A 666 18.09 -1.71 -21.82
CA LEU A 666 16.94 -1.51 -22.71
C LEU A 666 15.91 -0.64 -22.00
N LEU A 667 15.35 0.32 -22.73
CA LEU A 667 14.37 1.25 -22.14
C LEU A 667 13.00 0.61 -21.88
N GLU A 668 12.59 -0.40 -22.66
CA GLU A 668 11.29 -1.06 -22.50
C GLU A 668 10.13 -0.05 -22.52
N ASN A 669 10.24 0.96 -23.36
CA ASN A 669 9.41 2.15 -23.31
C ASN A 669 8.27 2.17 -24.34
N TYR A 670 8.44 1.50 -25.48
CA TYR A 670 7.36 1.30 -26.46
C TYR A 670 7.41 -0.11 -27.03
N TYR A 671 6.23 -0.69 -27.27
CA TYR A 671 6.12 -2.06 -27.77
C TYR A 671 4.75 -2.33 -28.40
N ALA A 672 4.66 -3.43 -29.16
CA ALA A 672 3.41 -3.88 -29.75
C ALA A 672 3.29 -5.41 -29.71
N TYR A 673 2.04 -5.87 -29.68
CA TYR A 673 1.67 -7.30 -29.72
C TYR A 673 0.28 -7.48 -30.32
N GLU A 674 -0.05 -8.69 -30.76
CA GLU A 674 -1.40 -9.04 -31.18
C GLU A 674 -2.07 -9.95 -30.15
N TRP A 675 -3.36 -9.70 -29.90
CA TRP A 675 -4.22 -10.51 -29.03
C TRP A 675 -5.59 -10.65 -29.66
N GLY A 676 -6.00 -11.87 -30.00
CA GLY A 676 -7.21 -12.09 -30.79
C GLY A 676 -7.15 -11.39 -32.16
N ASP A 677 -8.20 -10.65 -32.46
CA ASP A 677 -8.30 -9.87 -33.72
C ASP A 677 -7.72 -8.44 -33.62
N ALA A 678 -7.01 -8.12 -32.52
CA ALA A 678 -6.53 -6.77 -32.27
C ALA A 678 -5.01 -6.66 -32.19
N LEU A 679 -4.48 -5.56 -32.72
CA LEU A 679 -3.11 -5.07 -32.54
C LEU A 679 -3.11 -4.03 -31.41
N PHE A 680 -2.20 -4.18 -30.46
CA PHE A 680 -1.96 -3.26 -29.35
C PHE A 680 -0.63 -2.55 -29.56
N LEU A 681 -0.62 -1.24 -29.51
CA LEU A 681 0.53 -0.37 -29.75
C LEU A 681 0.68 0.56 -28.56
N ILE A 682 1.72 0.36 -27.76
CA ILE A 682 2.07 1.22 -26.62
C ILE A 682 3.18 2.18 -27.08
N LEU A 683 2.97 3.49 -26.90
CA LEU A 683 3.89 4.55 -27.33
C LEU A 683 4.47 5.32 -26.15
N ASP A 684 5.67 5.83 -26.34
CA ASP A 684 6.39 6.69 -25.42
C ASP A 684 6.63 8.08 -26.03
N PRO A 685 5.92 9.12 -25.58
CA PRO A 685 6.14 10.49 -26.05
C PRO A 685 7.30 11.21 -25.34
N PHE A 686 8.02 10.58 -24.40
CA PHE A 686 8.96 11.24 -23.48
C PHE A 686 10.44 11.01 -23.82
N ASN A 687 10.82 9.81 -24.20
CA ASN A 687 12.23 9.44 -24.45
C ASN A 687 12.90 10.35 -25.49
N ASN A 688 12.20 10.79 -26.50
CA ASN A 688 12.73 11.65 -27.55
C ASN A 688 12.38 13.13 -27.39
N THR A 689 11.81 13.52 -26.27
CA THR A 689 11.60 14.91 -25.86
C THR A 689 12.92 15.47 -25.30
N LEU A 690 13.73 16.07 -26.18
CA LEU A 690 15.11 16.47 -25.92
C LEU A 690 15.27 17.77 -25.11
N THR A 691 14.24 18.59 -25.08
CA THR A 691 14.22 19.86 -24.35
C THR A 691 12.87 20.07 -23.71
N ASN A 692 12.84 20.71 -22.55
CA ASN A 692 11.59 20.94 -21.82
C ASN A 692 10.58 21.72 -22.69
N PRO A 693 9.44 21.12 -23.08
CA PRO A 693 8.44 21.78 -23.93
C PRO A 693 7.75 22.94 -23.20
N ASN A 694 7.69 22.90 -21.88
CA ASN A 694 7.05 23.90 -21.03
C ASN A 694 7.98 25.04 -20.62
N ALA A 695 9.26 24.99 -21.00
CA ALA A 695 10.18 26.10 -20.78
C ALA A 695 9.78 27.35 -21.58
N ASN A 696 9.96 28.51 -20.98
CA ASN A 696 9.65 29.81 -21.63
C ASN A 696 10.74 30.19 -22.65
N PRO A 697 10.40 30.48 -23.95
CA PRO A 697 9.07 30.34 -24.54
C PRO A 697 8.66 28.87 -24.72
N ARG A 698 7.40 28.57 -24.46
CA ARG A 698 6.83 27.23 -24.65
C ARG A 698 6.85 26.87 -26.14
N ASP A 699 7.21 25.60 -26.44
CA ASP A 699 7.19 25.08 -27.82
C ASP A 699 6.77 23.61 -27.79
N ASN A 700 5.52 23.34 -28.18
CA ASN A 700 4.97 21.99 -28.16
C ASN A 700 5.50 21.13 -29.32
N TRP A 701 6.23 21.65 -30.27
CA TRP A 701 7.03 20.85 -31.21
C TRP A 701 8.19 20.10 -30.56
N ARG A 702 8.52 20.45 -29.30
CA ARG A 702 9.54 19.73 -28.53
C ARG A 702 9.07 18.36 -28.06
N TRP A 703 7.76 18.17 -27.89
CA TRP A 703 7.20 16.84 -27.69
C TRP A 703 7.43 15.99 -28.93
N SER A 704 7.95 14.76 -28.76
CA SER A 704 8.27 13.92 -29.90
C SER A 704 8.34 12.44 -29.56
N LEU A 705 7.74 11.62 -30.41
CA LEU A 705 8.01 10.17 -30.44
C LEU A 705 9.46 9.87 -30.88
N GLY A 706 10.07 10.76 -31.64
CA GLY A 706 11.33 10.54 -32.34
C GLY A 706 11.19 9.69 -33.59
N LYS A 707 12.19 9.83 -34.46
CA LYS A 707 12.15 9.18 -35.81
C LYS A 707 12.13 7.65 -35.70
N ALA A 708 12.89 7.07 -34.77
CA ALA A 708 13.00 5.63 -34.63
C ALA A 708 11.65 4.99 -34.26
N GLN A 709 10.97 5.57 -33.25
CA GLN A 709 9.66 5.09 -32.82
C GLN A 709 8.60 5.33 -33.91
N TYR A 710 8.64 6.49 -34.59
CA TYR A 710 7.74 6.78 -35.70
C TYR A 710 7.87 5.74 -36.83
N ASP A 711 9.10 5.43 -37.25
CA ASP A 711 9.35 4.44 -38.30
C ASP A 711 8.90 3.03 -37.89
N TRP A 712 9.16 2.66 -36.65
CA TRP A 712 8.68 1.41 -36.08
C TRP A 712 7.14 1.36 -36.04
N LEU A 713 6.48 2.45 -35.59
CA LEU A 713 5.03 2.57 -35.58
C LEU A 713 4.44 2.38 -36.96
N LYS A 714 5.00 3.10 -37.97
CA LYS A 714 4.60 3.01 -39.36
C LYS A 714 4.75 1.57 -39.88
N ALA A 715 5.89 0.96 -39.70
CA ALA A 715 6.15 -0.40 -40.16
C ALA A 715 5.22 -1.42 -39.48
N THR A 716 4.99 -1.30 -38.17
CA THR A 716 4.10 -2.19 -37.42
C THR A 716 2.66 -2.06 -37.86
N LEU A 717 2.16 -0.85 -38.07
CA LEU A 717 0.81 -0.59 -38.58
C LEU A 717 0.59 -1.16 -39.98
N GLN A 718 1.58 -1.00 -40.86
CA GLN A 718 1.55 -1.51 -42.25
C GLN A 718 1.64 -3.04 -42.34
N ALA A 719 2.38 -3.66 -41.45
CA ALA A 719 2.57 -5.12 -41.42
C ALA A 719 1.34 -5.83 -40.84
N SER A 720 0.59 -5.20 -39.93
CA SER A 720 -0.50 -5.86 -39.22
C SER A 720 -1.76 -6.02 -40.05
N ARG A 721 -2.34 -7.23 -39.95
CA ARG A 721 -3.65 -7.58 -40.53
C ARG A 721 -4.74 -7.70 -39.48
N ALA A 722 -4.52 -7.14 -38.31
CA ALA A 722 -5.51 -7.12 -37.24
C ALA A 722 -6.74 -6.33 -37.67
N LYS A 723 -7.94 -6.80 -37.30
CA LYS A 723 -9.20 -6.13 -37.56
C LYS A 723 -9.35 -4.84 -36.77
N TYR A 724 -8.74 -4.83 -35.58
CA TYR A 724 -8.72 -3.66 -34.70
C TYR A 724 -7.27 -3.26 -34.43
N LYS A 725 -7.02 -1.98 -34.40
CA LYS A 725 -5.70 -1.44 -34.07
C LYS A 725 -5.90 -0.40 -32.97
N PHE A 726 -5.41 -0.71 -31.78
CA PHE A 726 -5.52 0.13 -30.60
C PHE A 726 -4.18 0.73 -30.28
N LEU A 727 -4.15 2.04 -30.09
CA LEU A 727 -2.96 2.78 -29.71
C LEU A 727 -3.14 3.31 -28.29
N PHE A 728 -2.12 3.16 -27.48
CA PHE A 728 -2.09 3.53 -26.07
C PHE A 728 -0.91 4.46 -25.82
N MET A 729 -1.15 5.59 -25.21
CA MET A 729 -0.14 6.54 -24.80
C MET A 729 -0.70 7.45 -23.72
N HIS A 730 0.18 8.09 -22.95
CA HIS A 730 -0.28 8.93 -21.86
C HIS A 730 -0.97 10.20 -22.37
N HIS A 731 -0.36 10.94 -23.29
CA HIS A 731 -0.94 12.12 -23.92
C HIS A 731 -0.58 12.23 -25.41
N LEU A 732 -1.36 12.97 -26.18
CA LEU A 732 -1.07 13.22 -27.58
C LEU A 732 0.21 14.07 -27.74
N VAL A 733 1.02 13.77 -28.76
CA VAL A 733 2.28 14.49 -29.00
C VAL A 733 2.01 15.87 -29.58
N GLY A 734 2.00 16.86 -28.71
CA GLY A 734 1.69 18.25 -29.05
C GLY A 734 0.66 18.85 -28.12
N GLY A 735 -0.60 18.75 -28.45
CA GLY A 735 -1.67 19.32 -27.62
C GLY A 735 -1.57 20.84 -27.44
N ILE A 736 -2.23 21.33 -26.40
CA ILE A 736 -2.09 22.70 -25.87
C ILE A 736 -1.16 22.71 -24.64
N GLU A 737 -1.43 23.54 -23.66
CA GLU A 737 -0.60 23.64 -22.45
C GLU A 737 -0.28 22.26 -21.85
N SER A 738 1.01 21.99 -21.64
CA SER A 738 1.51 20.73 -21.10
C SER A 738 1.02 19.47 -21.85
N ALA A 739 0.80 19.57 -23.17
CA ALA A 739 0.31 18.52 -24.06
C ALA A 739 -1.14 18.06 -23.81
N ARG A 740 -1.96 18.86 -23.11
CA ARG A 740 -3.38 18.59 -22.90
C ARG A 740 -4.20 18.68 -24.17
N GLY A 741 -5.30 17.93 -24.22
CA GLY A 741 -6.33 18.04 -25.23
C GLY A 741 -6.56 16.78 -26.07
N GLY A 742 -7.76 16.69 -26.60
CA GLY A 742 -8.26 15.61 -27.45
C GLY A 742 -8.28 15.99 -28.94
N VAL A 743 -9.41 15.67 -29.60
CA VAL A 743 -9.57 15.90 -31.05
C VAL A 743 -9.46 17.39 -31.44
N GLU A 744 -9.80 18.29 -30.54
CA GLU A 744 -9.69 19.74 -30.74
C GLU A 744 -8.27 20.22 -30.95
N THR A 745 -7.29 19.47 -30.51
CA THR A 745 -5.86 19.76 -30.59
C THR A 745 -5.11 18.83 -31.54
N ALA A 746 -5.76 17.76 -32.00
CA ALA A 746 -5.14 16.69 -32.80
C ALA A 746 -4.63 17.15 -34.18
N HIS A 747 -5.02 18.34 -34.66
CA HIS A 747 -4.53 18.92 -35.91
C HIS A 747 -3.15 19.60 -35.74
N ARG A 748 -2.59 19.70 -34.51
CA ARG A 748 -1.40 20.50 -34.21
C ARG A 748 -0.15 19.66 -34.04
N TYR A 749 0.99 20.30 -34.21
CA TYR A 749 2.35 19.84 -33.92
C TYR A 749 2.68 18.48 -34.55
N GLU A 750 3.41 17.63 -33.88
CA GLU A 750 3.81 16.34 -34.44
C GLU A 750 2.62 15.43 -34.71
N TRP A 751 1.52 15.57 -33.92
CA TRP A 751 0.31 14.78 -34.12
C TRP A 751 -0.40 15.11 -35.43
N GLY A 752 -0.68 16.40 -35.71
CA GLY A 752 -1.52 16.82 -36.85
C GLY A 752 -0.82 17.70 -37.88
N GLY A 753 0.38 18.18 -37.59
CA GLY A 753 1.25 18.86 -38.54
C GLY A 753 1.21 20.39 -38.54
N LYS A 754 0.25 21.02 -37.87
CA LYS A 754 0.12 22.47 -37.84
C LYS A 754 0.80 23.13 -36.65
N ASN A 755 1.21 24.36 -36.82
CA ASN A 755 1.67 25.25 -35.79
C ASN A 755 0.50 25.71 -34.89
N ALA A 756 0.80 26.43 -33.81
CA ALA A 756 -0.17 27.00 -32.88
C ALA A 756 -1.14 28.00 -33.57
N ASP A 757 -0.70 28.64 -34.63
CA ASP A 757 -1.45 29.59 -35.44
C ASP A 757 -2.16 28.96 -36.65
N ASP A 758 -2.26 27.62 -36.63
CA ASP A 758 -2.88 26.76 -37.68
C ASP A 758 -2.17 26.78 -39.04
N THR A 759 -0.99 27.40 -39.15
CA THR A 759 -0.16 27.30 -40.36
C THR A 759 0.54 25.94 -40.46
N GLU A 760 0.95 25.53 -41.65
CA GLU A 760 1.65 24.27 -41.87
C GLU A 760 3.06 24.32 -41.25
N GLY A 761 3.41 23.35 -40.43
CA GLY A 761 4.68 23.30 -39.72
C GLY A 761 5.46 21.99 -39.88
N PHE A 762 4.79 20.90 -40.26
CA PHE A 762 5.31 19.55 -40.19
C PHE A 762 6.60 19.33 -40.97
N ALA A 763 6.62 19.69 -42.25
CA ALA A 763 7.82 19.44 -43.09
C ALA A 763 9.08 20.15 -42.57
N ALA A 764 8.89 21.34 -41.97
CA ALA A 764 9.99 22.09 -41.40
C ALA A 764 10.46 21.55 -40.03
N LYS A 765 9.54 21.07 -39.21
CA LYS A 765 9.78 20.60 -37.83
C LYS A 765 10.13 19.13 -37.75
N ARG A 766 9.68 18.32 -38.74
CA ARG A 766 9.92 16.86 -38.81
C ARG A 766 10.48 16.46 -40.18
N PRO A 767 11.67 16.96 -40.56
CA PRO A 767 12.27 16.63 -41.85
C PRO A 767 12.51 15.11 -41.96
N GLY A 768 12.14 14.53 -43.08
CA GLY A 768 12.27 13.09 -43.34
C GLY A 768 11.19 12.20 -42.71
N TRP A 769 10.16 12.77 -42.09
CA TRP A 769 8.94 12.03 -41.75
C TRP A 769 7.95 12.11 -42.92
N ASP A 770 7.19 11.04 -43.17
CA ASP A 770 6.29 10.98 -44.32
C ASP A 770 5.06 11.86 -44.13
N MET A 771 4.43 11.80 -42.96
CA MET A 771 3.22 12.52 -42.63
C MET A 771 3.04 12.68 -41.14
N PRO A 772 2.20 13.60 -40.65
CA PRO A 772 1.80 13.70 -39.25
C PRO A 772 1.22 12.39 -38.69
N ILE A 773 1.35 12.18 -37.36
CA ILE A 773 0.95 10.93 -36.74
C ILE A 773 -0.51 10.64 -36.98
N HIS A 774 -1.42 11.62 -36.80
CA HIS A 774 -2.85 11.41 -37.05
C HIS A 774 -3.16 10.90 -38.48
N GLN A 775 -2.50 11.48 -39.47
CA GLN A 775 -2.67 11.02 -40.85
C GLN A 775 -2.14 9.60 -41.06
N LEU A 776 -1.02 9.24 -40.39
CA LEU A 776 -0.51 7.89 -40.41
C LEU A 776 -1.51 6.90 -39.81
N LEU A 777 -2.14 7.26 -38.68
CA LEU A 777 -3.16 6.43 -38.03
C LEU A 777 -4.40 6.24 -38.93
N VAL A 778 -4.90 7.32 -39.55
CA VAL A 778 -6.03 7.26 -40.50
C VAL A 778 -5.70 6.38 -41.70
N ALA A 779 -4.53 6.59 -42.35
CA ALA A 779 -4.09 5.81 -43.51
C ALA A 779 -3.99 4.30 -43.19
N ASN A 780 -3.73 3.93 -41.94
CA ASN A 780 -3.57 2.55 -41.48
C ASN A 780 -4.81 2.02 -40.75
N LYS A 781 -5.94 2.76 -40.79
CA LYS A 781 -7.22 2.36 -40.19
C LYS A 781 -7.10 2.02 -38.70
N VAL A 782 -6.46 2.87 -37.91
CA VAL A 782 -6.43 2.74 -36.47
C VAL A 782 -7.84 2.89 -35.91
N SER A 783 -8.24 2.01 -35.03
CA SER A 783 -9.61 1.93 -34.51
C SER A 783 -9.86 2.92 -33.37
N ALA A 784 -8.88 2.99 -32.45
CA ALA A 784 -8.94 3.89 -31.29
C ALA A 784 -7.56 4.28 -30.79
N VAL A 785 -7.48 5.48 -30.24
CA VAL A 785 -6.38 6.01 -29.45
C VAL A 785 -6.90 6.15 -28.02
N PHE A 786 -6.32 5.43 -27.08
CA PHE A 786 -6.59 5.54 -25.64
C PHE A 786 -5.51 6.39 -25.02
N HIS A 787 -5.90 7.43 -24.28
CA HIS A 787 -4.98 8.34 -23.62
C HIS A 787 -5.52 8.76 -22.24
N GLY A 788 -4.66 9.28 -21.37
CA GLY A 788 -4.92 9.83 -20.06
C GLY A 788 -4.52 11.29 -19.97
N HIS A 789 -3.91 11.69 -18.84
CA HIS A 789 -3.35 13.00 -18.58
C HIS A 789 -4.37 14.11 -18.24
N ASP A 790 -5.57 14.07 -18.82
CA ASP A 790 -6.57 15.12 -18.62
C ASP A 790 -7.57 14.82 -17.49
N HIS A 791 -7.51 13.62 -16.88
CA HIS A 791 -8.15 13.25 -15.62
C HIS A 791 -9.69 13.25 -15.62
N PHE A 792 -10.32 12.76 -16.68
CA PHE A 792 -11.77 12.54 -16.77
C PHE A 792 -12.09 11.46 -17.79
N TYR A 793 -13.35 11.14 -18.00
CA TYR A 793 -13.77 10.27 -19.10
C TYR A 793 -14.16 11.14 -20.30
N GLY A 794 -13.50 10.97 -21.45
CA GLY A 794 -13.80 11.68 -22.70
C GLY A 794 -13.86 10.75 -23.90
N TYR A 795 -15.05 10.59 -24.50
CA TYR A 795 -15.23 9.86 -25.74
C TYR A 795 -15.40 10.86 -26.89
N GLN A 796 -14.48 10.85 -27.85
CA GLN A 796 -14.47 11.71 -29.02
C GLN A 796 -14.19 10.91 -30.29
N GLN A 797 -14.45 11.50 -31.45
CA GLN A 797 -14.13 10.88 -32.74
C GLN A 797 -13.56 11.92 -33.72
N LEU A 798 -12.55 11.50 -34.49
CA LEU A 798 -11.99 12.29 -35.60
C LEU A 798 -11.53 11.34 -36.71
N ASP A 799 -11.97 11.62 -37.95
CA ASP A 799 -11.59 10.89 -39.17
C ASP A 799 -11.73 9.36 -39.06
N GLY A 800 -12.78 8.90 -38.37
CA GLY A 800 -13.09 7.48 -38.18
C GLY A 800 -12.30 6.81 -37.03
N ILE A 801 -11.46 7.54 -36.33
CA ILE A 801 -10.72 7.07 -35.15
C ILE A 801 -11.45 7.53 -33.88
N VAL A 802 -11.60 6.65 -32.91
CA VAL A 802 -12.03 7.00 -31.55
C VAL A 802 -10.83 7.56 -30.77
N TYR A 803 -11.00 8.72 -30.16
CA TYR A 803 -10.10 9.30 -29.18
C TYR A 803 -10.74 9.17 -27.80
N GLN A 804 -10.16 8.34 -26.96
CA GLN A 804 -10.70 7.99 -25.66
C GLN A 804 -9.78 8.47 -24.55
N GLU A 805 -10.16 9.58 -23.90
CA GLU A 805 -9.56 9.99 -22.63
C GLU A 805 -10.06 9.08 -21.51
N CYS A 806 -9.13 8.49 -20.77
CA CYS A 806 -9.41 7.48 -19.76
C CYS A 806 -9.55 8.09 -18.36
N PRO A 807 -10.54 7.63 -17.56
CA PRO A 807 -10.79 8.20 -16.26
C PRO A 807 -9.77 7.75 -15.21
N GLN A 808 -9.47 8.62 -14.26
CA GLN A 808 -8.70 8.26 -13.05
C GLN A 808 -9.48 7.28 -12.18
N PRO A 809 -8.85 6.22 -11.63
CA PRO A 809 -9.55 5.22 -10.83
C PRO A 809 -9.85 5.64 -9.38
N GLY A 810 -9.09 6.58 -8.81
CA GLY A 810 -9.13 6.88 -7.37
C GLY A 810 -9.55 8.31 -7.00
N THR A 811 -9.93 9.15 -7.95
CA THR A 811 -10.26 10.55 -7.66
C THR A 811 -11.69 10.71 -7.18
N ALA A 812 -11.85 11.20 -5.94
CA ALA A 812 -13.13 11.27 -5.25
C ALA A 812 -13.97 12.52 -5.57
N ASN A 813 -13.42 13.51 -6.26
CA ASN A 813 -14.11 14.78 -6.52
C ASN A 813 -15.15 14.70 -7.66
N PHE A 814 -15.17 13.61 -8.43
CA PHE A 814 -16.07 13.39 -9.56
C PHE A 814 -16.22 14.62 -10.48
N SER A 815 -15.12 15.29 -10.76
CA SER A 815 -15.07 16.54 -11.54
C SER A 815 -14.79 16.26 -13.02
N THR A 816 -15.23 17.21 -13.86
CA THR A 816 -14.82 17.34 -15.28
C THR A 816 -14.13 18.68 -15.53
N ALA A 817 -13.67 19.37 -14.50
CA ALA A 817 -13.09 20.71 -14.62
C ALA A 817 -11.87 20.73 -15.56
N SER A 818 -11.03 19.72 -15.52
CA SER A 818 -9.86 19.58 -16.39
C SER A 818 -10.20 19.46 -17.88
N ALA A 819 -11.42 19.07 -18.24
CA ALA A 819 -11.88 19.11 -19.63
C ALA A 819 -11.88 20.54 -20.20
N GLY A 820 -12.16 21.55 -19.38
CA GLY A 820 -12.06 22.96 -19.73
C GLY A 820 -10.62 23.38 -20.03
N ASP A 821 -9.66 22.91 -19.24
CA ASP A 821 -8.23 23.17 -19.42
C ASP A 821 -7.71 22.55 -20.72
N GLY A 822 -8.12 21.33 -21.04
CA GLY A 822 -7.83 20.63 -22.31
C GLY A 822 -8.67 21.10 -23.50
N LYS A 823 -9.63 22.02 -23.27
CA LYS A 823 -10.55 22.58 -24.29
C LYS A 823 -11.41 21.54 -25.02
N TYR A 824 -11.79 20.49 -24.32
CA TYR A 824 -12.72 19.50 -24.83
C TYR A 824 -14.13 20.10 -24.98
N VAL A 825 -14.63 20.16 -26.19
CA VAL A 825 -15.93 20.73 -26.49
C VAL A 825 -16.86 19.79 -27.25
N GLN A 826 -16.31 18.65 -27.71
CA GLN A 826 -17.05 17.65 -28.49
C GLN A 826 -17.09 16.32 -27.74
N GLY A 827 -18.04 15.47 -28.09
CA GLY A 827 -18.13 14.09 -27.60
C GLY A 827 -18.87 13.94 -26.27
N THR A 828 -18.64 12.84 -25.61
CA THR A 828 -19.22 12.53 -24.29
C THR A 828 -18.17 12.72 -23.21
N ILE A 829 -18.38 13.69 -22.33
CA ILE A 829 -17.48 14.03 -21.24
C ILE A 829 -18.17 13.70 -19.92
N LEU A 830 -17.57 12.83 -19.12
CA LEU A 830 -18.12 12.37 -17.85
C LEU A 830 -17.05 12.45 -16.73
N PRO A 831 -17.49 12.64 -15.49
CA PRO A 831 -16.55 12.73 -14.37
C PRO A 831 -15.88 11.38 -14.05
N ASN A 832 -14.76 11.45 -13.29
CA ASN A 832 -14.16 10.31 -12.62
C ASN A 832 -15.18 9.67 -11.64
N SER A 833 -14.97 8.52 -11.04
CA SER A 833 -13.84 7.60 -11.02
C SER A 833 -14.26 6.27 -11.66
N GLY A 834 -13.30 5.46 -12.05
CA GLY A 834 -13.59 4.15 -12.61
C GLY A 834 -12.50 3.62 -13.55
N HIS A 835 -12.90 2.70 -14.43
CA HIS A 835 -12.02 2.12 -15.45
C HIS A 835 -12.79 1.84 -16.74
N LEU A 836 -12.07 1.61 -17.82
CA LEU A 836 -12.66 1.11 -19.05
C LEU A 836 -12.61 -0.42 -19.08
N ARG A 837 -13.72 -1.03 -19.48
CA ARG A 837 -13.79 -2.43 -19.84
C ARG A 837 -14.02 -2.53 -21.35
N VAL A 838 -13.09 -3.19 -22.03
CA VAL A 838 -13.11 -3.33 -23.49
C VAL A 838 -13.26 -4.81 -23.83
N THR A 839 -14.36 -5.15 -24.50
CA THR A 839 -14.63 -6.50 -25.00
C THR A 839 -14.45 -6.50 -26.51
N VAL A 840 -13.45 -7.21 -26.98
CA VAL A 840 -13.15 -7.39 -28.42
C VAL A 840 -13.77 -8.69 -28.89
N ALA A 841 -14.58 -8.61 -29.91
CA ALA A 841 -15.16 -9.75 -30.59
C ALA A 841 -14.93 -9.63 -32.13
N PRO A 842 -15.05 -10.72 -32.89
CA PRO A 842 -14.83 -10.68 -34.34
C PRO A 842 -15.68 -9.68 -35.09
N GLU A 843 -16.89 -9.39 -34.58
CA GLU A 843 -17.88 -8.53 -35.21
C GLU A 843 -17.83 -7.07 -34.76
N ASN A 844 -17.43 -6.82 -33.53
CA ASN A 844 -17.29 -5.47 -32.98
C ASN A 844 -16.42 -5.48 -31.71
N THR A 845 -15.94 -4.31 -31.36
CA THR A 845 -15.36 -4.03 -30.04
C THR A 845 -16.31 -3.16 -29.25
N LYS A 846 -16.72 -3.62 -28.06
CA LYS A 846 -17.54 -2.84 -27.12
C LYS A 846 -16.65 -2.23 -26.05
N VAL A 847 -16.79 -0.94 -25.83
CA VAL A 847 -16.11 -0.19 -24.76
C VAL A 847 -17.15 0.31 -23.76
N GLU A 848 -16.91 0.08 -22.49
CA GLU A 848 -17.80 0.44 -21.38
C GLU A 848 -17.03 1.21 -20.32
N TYR A 849 -17.57 2.35 -19.90
CA TYR A 849 -17.07 3.08 -18.74
C TYR A 849 -17.74 2.54 -17.48
N VAL A 850 -16.98 1.79 -16.69
CA VAL A 850 -17.40 1.19 -15.42
C VAL A 850 -17.04 2.13 -14.28
N ARG A 851 -18.04 2.68 -13.60
CA ARG A 851 -17.86 3.64 -12.49
C ARG A 851 -17.38 2.93 -11.23
N ALA A 852 -16.54 3.61 -10.47
CA ALA A 852 -16.24 3.25 -9.08
C ALA A 852 -16.85 4.29 -8.13
N ALA A 853 -17.55 3.83 -7.09
CA ALA A 853 -18.12 4.68 -6.06
C ALA A 853 -18.15 3.93 -4.72
N LEU A 854 -17.64 4.55 -3.66
CA LEU A 854 -17.77 4.01 -2.32
C LEU A 854 -19.25 4.04 -1.89
N PRO A 855 -19.69 3.17 -0.97
CA PRO A 855 -21.08 3.18 -0.47
C PRO A 855 -21.54 4.55 0.01
N SER A 856 -20.64 5.36 0.58
CA SER A 856 -20.93 6.73 1.04
C SER A 856 -21.08 7.75 -0.11
N GLN A 857 -20.63 7.41 -1.31
CA GLN A 857 -20.66 8.26 -2.52
C GLN A 857 -21.80 7.86 -3.46
N GLU A 858 -22.45 6.72 -3.20
CA GLU A 858 -23.53 6.23 -4.06
C GLU A 858 -24.76 7.11 -4.00
N THR A 859 -25.37 7.33 -5.13
CA THR A 859 -26.62 8.06 -5.32
C THR A 859 -27.64 7.19 -6.10
N ALA A 860 -28.80 7.75 -6.41
CA ALA A 860 -29.78 7.05 -7.25
C ALA A 860 -29.24 6.75 -8.67
N THR A 861 -28.36 7.59 -9.18
CA THR A 861 -27.80 7.50 -10.55
C THR A 861 -26.35 7.03 -10.60
N LEU A 862 -25.65 7.00 -9.47
CA LEU A 862 -24.27 6.53 -9.37
C LEU A 862 -24.22 5.38 -8.36
N LYS A 863 -24.00 4.18 -8.84
CA LYS A 863 -23.69 2.99 -8.02
C LYS A 863 -22.34 2.44 -8.44
N ASN A 864 -21.66 1.76 -7.51
CA ASN A 864 -20.46 1.04 -7.86
C ASN A 864 -20.75 0.05 -9.01
N ARG A 865 -19.86 0.02 -10.01
CA ARG A 865 -19.97 -0.77 -11.25
C ARG A 865 -21.11 -0.34 -12.21
N THR A 866 -21.73 0.83 -12.03
CA THR A 866 -22.63 1.40 -13.03
C THR A 866 -21.88 1.64 -14.34
N ILE A 867 -22.48 1.23 -15.44
CA ILE A 867 -21.98 1.58 -16.77
C ILE A 867 -22.48 2.98 -17.13
N ALA A 868 -21.58 3.95 -17.10
CA ALA A 868 -21.93 5.35 -17.34
C ALA A 868 -22.01 5.69 -18.85
N HIS A 869 -21.22 5.03 -19.66
CA HIS A 869 -21.25 5.16 -21.12
C HIS A 869 -20.82 3.84 -21.78
N THR A 870 -21.34 3.61 -22.97
CA THR A 870 -20.95 2.47 -23.80
C THR A 870 -20.99 2.87 -25.27
N TYR A 871 -20.02 2.36 -26.02
CA TYR A 871 -19.98 2.51 -27.48
C TYR A 871 -19.37 1.26 -28.10
N THR A 872 -19.50 1.16 -29.42
CA THR A 872 -18.91 0.08 -30.20
C THR A 872 -18.03 0.63 -31.32
N VAL A 873 -16.96 -0.11 -31.59
CA VAL A 873 -16.03 0.14 -32.68
C VAL A 873 -16.16 -1.01 -33.69
N ALA A 874 -16.42 -0.69 -34.93
CA ALA A 874 -16.51 -1.69 -36.01
C ALA A 874 -15.09 -2.17 -36.41
N PRO A 875 -14.95 -3.41 -36.92
CA PRO A 875 -13.67 -3.87 -37.44
C PRO A 875 -13.28 -3.02 -38.68
N ALA A 876 -11.98 -2.80 -38.82
CA ALA A 876 -11.46 -2.17 -40.04
C ALA A 876 -11.69 -3.12 -41.25
N ASN A 877 -12.40 -2.64 -42.24
CA ASN A 877 -12.65 -3.35 -43.51
C ASN A 877 -11.41 -3.41 -44.38
#